data_d6076fe484d79033d6f749134df89cbc
#
_entry.id   d6076fe484d79033d6f749134df89cbc
#
_cell.length_a   1.000
_cell.length_b   1.000
_cell.length_c   1.000
_cell.angle_alpha   90.00
_cell.angle_beta   90.00
_cell.angle_gamma   90.00
#
_symmetry.space_group_name_H-M   'P 1'
#
loop_
_entity.id
_entity.type
_entity.pdbx_description
1 polymer ?
#
loop_
_entity_poly.entity_id
_entity_poly.type
_entity_poly.pdbx_seq_one_letter_code
_entity_poly.pdbx_strand_id
1 'polypeptide(L)'
;MPDITEVITEKHDGEFVRFPDSPFELFQPYPPAGDQPEAINKLVEGLNDGETFQTLLGVTGSGKTFTMANVIARMGRPAIIFAPNKTLAAQLYSEFREFFPKNAVEYFVSYYDYYQPEAYVPQRDLFIEKDSAINEHIEQMRLSCTKSLMERRDVVIVATVSAIYGIGEPESYHRMVMTLRTGDKLGQRDVIAQLIRMQYQRNEADFSRGKFRVRGDTIDVFPAEHSELAIRIELFDDEIESLQLFDPLTGRVKQKIPRFTVYPSSHYVTPRDKVLAAVETIKVELAERLKQLVADGKLVEAQRLEQRTRFDLEMLSEVGHCKGIENYTRHLSGAAPGDPPSTLTDYMPKNAIMFLNESHQMIGQLNAMYSGDRSRKTTLVEYGFRLPSALDNRPLKFEEFEQRMRQVIFVSATPADYEKTHSGQVVDQVVRPTGLVDPVVEVRPATHQVDDVLQEIRIRAEKHERVLITTLTKRMAEQLTDYLTDNGVKVRYLHSDVDTVERVEIIRDLRLGAFDVLVGINLLREGLDIPEVSLVAILDADKEGFLRAERSLIQTIGRAARNLNGRAILYADRITESMKKAMGETERRRIKQIAHNEAHGITPRSIVKRVRDLIDGVYSEKAGKDAERLEQEAMQRAQVEDMSEKDVAREIKRLEKLMLEHARNLEFEQAARVRDQLTRLKDQAFGAHGSDSIAL
;
A
#
# COMPACT_ATOMS: atom_id res chain seq x y z
N MET A 1 -30.73 -24.54 -21.12
CA MET A 1 -30.09 -23.72 -20.07
C MET A 1 -29.99 -24.60 -18.84
N PRO A 2 -28.85 -25.09 -18.43
CA PRO A 2 -28.72 -25.73 -17.14
C PRO A 2 -28.60 -24.65 -16.07
N ASP A 3 -29.27 -24.87 -14.98
CA ASP A 3 -29.45 -24.07 -13.80
C ASP A 3 -28.11 -23.73 -13.14
N ILE A 4 -27.75 -22.43 -13.08
CA ILE A 4 -26.50 -21.93 -12.51
C ILE A 4 -26.63 -21.71 -10.98
N THR A 5 -27.62 -22.35 -10.35
CA THR A 5 -27.97 -22.08 -8.96
C THR A 5 -27.42 -23.07 -7.93
N GLU A 6 -26.51 -23.95 -8.29
CA GLU A 6 -25.76 -24.75 -7.32
C GLU A 6 -24.26 -24.48 -7.39
N VAL A 7 -23.84 -23.22 -7.12
CA VAL A 7 -22.50 -22.98 -6.60
C VAL A 7 -22.55 -23.32 -5.12
N ILE A 8 -22.17 -24.55 -4.82
CA ILE A 8 -21.93 -25.04 -3.48
C ILE A 8 -20.99 -24.07 -2.77
N THR A 9 -21.54 -23.22 -1.92
CA THR A 9 -20.80 -22.61 -0.84
C THR A 9 -20.55 -23.71 0.19
N GLU A 10 -19.57 -24.58 -0.06
CA GLU A 10 -18.90 -25.24 1.04
C GLU A 10 -18.30 -24.11 1.88
N LYS A 11 -18.99 -23.72 2.94
CA LYS A 11 -18.37 -23.13 4.11
C LYS A 11 -17.36 -24.16 4.56
N HIS A 12 -16.11 -24.00 4.15
CA HIS A 12 -15.03 -24.63 4.86
C HIS A 12 -15.09 -24.05 6.27
N ASP A 13 -15.54 -24.86 7.22
CA ASP A 13 -15.40 -24.61 8.65
C ASP A 13 -13.89 -24.71 8.95
N GLY A 14 -13.15 -23.62 8.66
CA GLY A 14 -11.73 -23.52 8.99
C GLY A 14 -11.55 -23.62 10.50
N GLU A 15 -10.38 -24.05 10.93
CA GLU A 15 -10.09 -24.19 12.35
C GLU A 15 -9.10 -23.14 12.84
N PHE A 16 -9.22 -22.80 14.13
CA PHE A 16 -8.23 -21.98 14.80
C PHE A 16 -7.14 -22.88 15.37
N VAL A 17 -5.89 -22.62 14.93
CA VAL A 17 -4.71 -23.37 15.38
C VAL A 17 -3.86 -22.50 16.29
N ARG A 18 -3.44 -23.04 17.43
CA ARG A 18 -2.50 -22.44 18.35
C ARG A 18 -1.26 -23.31 18.46
N PHE A 19 -0.10 -22.68 18.46
CA PHE A 19 1.17 -23.36 18.69
C PHE A 19 1.66 -23.11 20.10
N PRO A 20 2.40 -24.06 20.72
CA PRO A 20 2.95 -23.86 22.05
C PRO A 20 3.76 -22.57 22.15
N ASP A 21 3.58 -21.85 23.25
CA ASP A 21 4.28 -20.59 23.55
C ASP A 21 4.08 -19.44 22.55
N SER A 22 3.19 -19.61 21.57
CA SER A 22 2.86 -18.58 20.58
C SER A 22 1.68 -17.71 21.05
N PRO A 23 1.80 -16.37 20.98
CA PRO A 23 0.69 -15.47 21.26
C PRO A 23 -0.30 -15.38 20.09
N PHE A 24 0.01 -15.99 18.95
CA PHE A 24 -0.82 -15.97 17.76
C PHE A 24 -1.85 -17.10 17.73
N GLU A 25 -3.03 -16.78 17.24
CA GLU A 25 -4.09 -17.74 16.95
C GLU A 25 -4.39 -17.69 15.46
N LEU A 26 -3.89 -18.70 14.73
CA LEU A 26 -4.00 -18.77 13.28
C LEU A 26 -5.33 -19.38 12.87
N PHE A 27 -6.11 -18.69 12.06
CA PHE A 27 -7.25 -19.28 11.35
C PHE A 27 -6.75 -19.95 10.07
N GLN A 28 -6.96 -21.26 9.98
CA GLN A 28 -6.63 -22.06 8.81
C GLN A 28 -7.93 -22.44 8.08
N PRO A 29 -8.24 -21.83 6.93
CA PRO A 29 -9.41 -22.21 6.11
C PRO A 29 -9.26 -23.61 5.52
N TYR A 30 -8.02 -24.11 5.43
CA TYR A 30 -7.64 -25.45 5.00
C TYR A 30 -6.28 -25.83 5.62
N PRO A 31 -5.96 -27.12 5.80
CA PRO A 31 -4.63 -27.53 6.26
C PRO A 31 -3.56 -27.23 5.19
N PRO A 32 -2.30 -27.00 5.61
CA PRO A 32 -1.18 -26.86 4.66
C PRO A 32 -1.07 -28.08 3.73
N ALA A 33 -0.95 -27.83 2.44
CA ALA A 33 -0.92 -28.87 1.40
C ALA A 33 0.14 -28.60 0.32
N GLY A 34 0.41 -29.57 -0.55
CA GLY A 34 1.46 -29.48 -1.56
C GLY A 34 2.84 -29.36 -0.94
N ASP A 35 3.65 -28.40 -1.40
CA ASP A 35 4.98 -28.11 -0.85
C ASP A 35 4.92 -27.30 0.46
N GLN A 36 3.75 -26.79 0.89
CA GLN A 36 3.63 -25.90 2.04
C GLN A 36 4.12 -26.52 3.37
N PRO A 37 3.76 -27.78 3.75
CA PRO A 37 4.20 -28.37 5.00
C PRO A 37 5.74 -28.43 5.12
N GLU A 38 6.40 -28.86 4.05
CA GLU A 38 7.86 -28.94 3.99
C GLU A 38 8.49 -27.55 4.03
N ALA A 39 7.96 -26.60 3.25
CA ALA A 39 8.44 -25.23 3.23
C ALA A 39 8.32 -24.55 4.60
N ILE A 40 7.19 -24.71 5.29
CA ILE A 40 6.98 -24.18 6.65
C ILE A 40 8.00 -24.76 7.61
N ASN A 41 8.20 -26.09 7.60
CA ASN A 41 9.12 -26.76 8.52
C ASN A 41 10.56 -26.29 8.30
N LYS A 42 11.04 -26.25 7.04
CA LYS A 42 12.40 -25.79 6.71
C LYS A 42 12.64 -24.34 7.11
N LEU A 43 11.68 -23.45 6.86
CA LEU A 43 11.80 -22.03 7.23
C LEU A 43 11.84 -21.87 8.77
N VAL A 44 11.01 -22.61 9.49
CA VAL A 44 11.00 -22.59 10.98
C VAL A 44 12.30 -23.16 11.54
N GLU A 45 12.82 -24.27 11.01
CA GLU A 45 14.12 -24.83 11.39
C GLU A 45 15.23 -23.81 11.15
N GLY A 46 15.34 -23.20 9.98
CA GLY A 46 16.34 -22.19 9.70
C GLY A 46 16.26 -20.98 10.63
N LEU A 47 15.05 -20.52 11.00
CA LEU A 47 14.89 -19.45 11.98
C LEU A 47 15.37 -19.88 13.38
N ASN A 48 15.12 -21.12 13.80
CA ASN A 48 15.56 -21.66 15.08
C ASN A 48 17.07 -21.88 15.11
N ASP A 49 17.67 -22.27 13.98
CA ASP A 49 19.11 -22.46 13.83
C ASP A 49 19.88 -21.13 13.72
N GLY A 50 19.16 -20.01 13.68
CA GLY A 50 19.74 -18.67 13.66
C GLY A 50 20.11 -18.17 12.26
N GLU A 51 19.62 -18.79 11.19
CA GLU A 51 19.84 -18.31 9.82
C GLU A 51 19.36 -16.87 9.68
N THR A 52 20.26 -16.00 9.22
CA THR A 52 19.97 -14.58 9.03
C THR A 52 19.10 -14.37 7.80
N PHE A 53 19.41 -15.07 6.71
CA PHE A 53 18.73 -14.92 5.42
C PHE A 53 18.31 -16.27 4.87
N GLN A 54 17.03 -16.36 4.50
CA GLN A 54 16.46 -17.53 3.83
C GLN A 54 15.62 -17.06 2.64
N THR A 55 15.51 -17.87 1.61
CA THR A 55 14.63 -17.57 0.47
C THR A 55 13.50 -18.60 0.35
N LEU A 56 12.27 -18.14 0.32
CA LEU A 56 11.11 -18.90 -0.11
C LEU A 56 10.89 -18.65 -1.61
N LEU A 57 11.30 -19.62 -2.43
CA LEU A 57 11.03 -19.62 -3.86
C LEU A 57 9.62 -20.17 -4.07
N GLY A 58 8.63 -19.27 -4.11
CA GLY A 58 7.23 -19.65 -4.22
C GLY A 58 6.60 -19.12 -5.50
N VAL A 59 6.07 -20.04 -6.33
CA VAL A 59 5.37 -19.66 -7.56
C VAL A 59 4.06 -18.93 -7.27
N THR A 60 3.54 -18.23 -8.27
CA THR A 60 2.22 -17.59 -8.15
C THR A 60 1.15 -18.64 -7.90
N GLY A 61 0.32 -18.43 -6.87
CA GLY A 61 -0.76 -19.36 -6.52
C GLY A 61 -0.35 -20.55 -5.66
N SER A 62 0.90 -20.66 -5.21
CA SER A 62 1.32 -21.73 -4.28
C SER A 62 0.91 -21.47 -2.82
N GLY A 63 0.29 -20.34 -2.52
CA GLY A 63 -0.12 -19.98 -1.17
C GLY A 63 1.02 -19.45 -0.27
N LYS A 64 1.94 -18.65 -0.83
CA LYS A 64 3.05 -18.05 -0.07
C LYS A 64 2.61 -17.29 1.16
N THR A 65 1.52 -16.52 1.08
CA THR A 65 0.97 -15.76 2.21
C THR A 65 0.56 -16.66 3.35
N PHE A 66 -0.07 -17.80 3.03
CA PHE A 66 -0.47 -18.79 4.03
C PHE A 66 0.76 -19.47 4.67
N THR A 67 1.80 -19.73 3.89
CA THR A 67 3.09 -20.23 4.41
C THR A 67 3.72 -19.23 5.37
N MET A 68 3.78 -17.94 5.01
CA MET A 68 4.26 -16.89 5.90
C MET A 68 3.46 -16.82 7.20
N ALA A 69 2.12 -16.88 7.13
CA ALA A 69 1.25 -16.87 8.30
C ALA A 69 1.52 -18.07 9.23
N ASN A 70 1.72 -19.26 8.67
CA ASN A 70 2.08 -20.46 9.46
C ASN A 70 3.45 -20.32 10.12
N VAL A 71 4.45 -19.77 9.43
CA VAL A 71 5.77 -19.51 10.03
C VAL A 71 5.66 -18.53 11.19
N ILE A 72 4.94 -17.41 11.01
CA ILE A 72 4.72 -16.40 12.07
C ILE A 72 4.05 -17.04 13.28
N ALA A 73 2.96 -17.80 13.06
CA ALA A 73 2.21 -18.43 14.12
C ALA A 73 3.06 -19.45 14.90
N ARG A 74 3.87 -20.27 14.22
CA ARG A 74 4.75 -21.27 14.84
C ARG A 74 5.90 -20.65 15.63
N MET A 75 6.47 -19.57 15.09
CA MET A 75 7.57 -18.87 15.75
C MET A 75 7.12 -18.03 16.94
N GLY A 76 5.85 -17.59 16.99
CA GLY A 76 5.31 -16.77 18.07
C GLY A 76 5.97 -15.41 18.24
N ARG A 77 6.54 -14.86 17.15
CA ARG A 77 7.33 -13.62 17.16
C ARG A 77 6.66 -12.56 16.31
N PRO A 78 6.73 -11.27 16.69
CA PRO A 78 6.26 -10.17 15.84
C PRO A 78 6.90 -10.23 14.45
N ALA A 79 6.14 -9.84 13.43
CA ALA A 79 6.62 -9.89 12.06
C ALA A 79 6.32 -8.59 11.31
N ILE A 80 7.21 -8.24 10.38
CA ILE A 80 7.01 -7.17 9.39
C ILE A 80 7.16 -7.73 7.99
N ILE A 81 6.18 -7.45 7.14
CA ILE A 81 6.14 -7.88 5.75
C ILE A 81 6.22 -6.65 4.85
N PHE A 82 7.31 -6.54 4.11
CA PHE A 82 7.48 -5.48 3.12
C PHE A 82 6.87 -5.88 1.78
N ALA A 83 6.10 -4.97 1.18
CA ALA A 83 5.53 -5.11 -0.15
C ALA A 83 5.97 -3.94 -1.06
N PRO A 84 6.21 -4.19 -2.36
CA PRO A 84 6.76 -3.18 -3.28
C PRO A 84 5.82 -2.02 -3.61
N ASN A 85 4.53 -2.17 -3.38
CA ASN A 85 3.54 -1.12 -3.65
C ASN A 85 2.34 -1.20 -2.71
N LYS A 86 1.52 -0.13 -2.68
CA LYS A 86 0.34 -0.02 -1.82
C LYS A 86 -0.72 -1.08 -2.15
N THR A 87 -0.93 -1.41 -3.41
CA THR A 87 -1.94 -2.40 -3.86
C THR A 87 -1.63 -3.79 -3.31
N LEU A 88 -0.38 -4.25 -3.47
CA LEU A 88 0.04 -5.54 -2.93
C LEU A 88 0.06 -5.53 -1.40
N ALA A 89 0.45 -4.41 -0.78
CA ALA A 89 0.38 -4.26 0.66
C ALA A 89 -1.07 -4.35 1.18
N ALA A 90 -2.03 -3.72 0.51
CA ALA A 90 -3.45 -3.82 0.87
C ALA A 90 -3.98 -5.24 0.73
N GLN A 91 -3.62 -5.94 -0.34
CA GLN A 91 -3.98 -7.35 -0.52
C GLN A 91 -3.41 -8.22 0.61
N LEU A 92 -2.12 -8.11 0.91
CA LEU A 92 -1.49 -8.86 1.99
C LEU A 92 -2.11 -8.55 3.35
N TYR A 93 -2.39 -7.27 3.62
CA TYR A 93 -3.06 -6.84 4.84
C TYR A 93 -4.43 -7.52 5.01
N SER A 94 -5.24 -7.55 3.94
CA SER A 94 -6.54 -8.24 3.95
C SER A 94 -6.38 -9.75 4.20
N GLU A 95 -5.44 -10.41 3.51
CA GLU A 95 -5.17 -11.83 3.68
C GLU A 95 -4.69 -12.15 5.11
N PHE A 96 -3.77 -11.35 5.67
CA PHE A 96 -3.29 -11.56 7.04
C PHE A 96 -4.38 -11.30 8.10
N ARG A 97 -5.29 -10.36 7.88
CA ARG A 97 -6.47 -10.17 8.74
C ARG A 97 -7.41 -11.37 8.74
N GLU A 98 -7.52 -12.07 7.61
CA GLU A 98 -8.29 -13.32 7.54
C GLU A 98 -7.58 -14.44 8.31
N PHE A 99 -6.24 -14.53 8.23
CA PHE A 99 -5.47 -15.54 8.97
C PHE A 99 -5.32 -15.24 10.47
N PHE A 100 -5.29 -13.98 10.86
CA PHE A 100 -5.11 -13.55 12.25
C PHE A 100 -6.23 -12.60 12.73
N PRO A 101 -7.51 -13.03 12.71
CA PRO A 101 -8.64 -12.15 13.03
C PRO A 101 -8.67 -11.70 14.49
N LYS A 102 -7.93 -12.37 15.40
CA LYS A 102 -7.86 -12.08 16.83
C LYS A 102 -6.56 -11.39 17.25
N ASN A 103 -5.61 -11.25 16.35
CA ASN A 103 -4.30 -10.66 16.62
C ASN A 103 -4.18 -9.27 16.00
N ALA A 104 -3.13 -8.54 16.32
CA ALA A 104 -2.89 -7.22 15.77
C ALA A 104 -2.26 -7.33 14.37
N VAL A 105 -3.08 -7.15 13.36
CA VAL A 105 -2.60 -6.99 11.97
C VAL A 105 -2.66 -5.51 11.64
N GLU A 106 -1.51 -4.92 11.31
CA GLU A 106 -1.33 -3.49 11.15
C GLU A 106 -0.86 -3.14 9.74
N TYR A 107 -1.16 -1.91 9.31
CA TYR A 107 -0.87 -1.44 7.96
C TYR A 107 -0.02 -0.16 8.01
N PHE A 108 1.16 -0.19 7.40
CA PHE A 108 2.09 0.92 7.44
C PHE A 108 2.61 1.28 6.04
N VAL A 109 1.86 2.12 5.35
CA VAL A 109 2.20 2.61 4.00
C VAL A 109 2.29 4.14 3.99
N SER A 110 2.64 4.74 2.85
CA SER A 110 2.59 6.20 2.73
C SER A 110 1.17 6.71 2.90
N TYR A 111 0.96 7.67 3.80
CA TYR A 111 -0.35 8.28 4.08
C TYR A 111 -0.71 9.41 3.11
N TYR A 112 0.09 9.66 2.09
CA TYR A 112 -0.23 10.62 1.05
C TYR A 112 -1.04 9.94 -0.08
N ASP A 113 -2.21 10.50 -0.38
CA ASP A 113 -2.96 10.17 -1.60
C ASP A 113 -2.31 10.85 -2.80
N TYR A 114 -1.91 12.11 -2.60
CA TYR A 114 -1.09 12.88 -3.54
C TYR A 114 0.13 13.43 -2.82
N TYR A 115 1.29 13.39 -3.44
CA TYR A 115 2.53 13.91 -2.90
C TYR A 115 3.41 14.54 -3.97
N GLN A 116 3.53 15.85 -3.94
CA GLN A 116 4.53 16.61 -4.67
C GLN A 116 5.62 17.05 -3.70
N PRO A 117 6.82 16.48 -3.77
CA PRO A 117 7.90 16.90 -2.87
C PRO A 117 8.37 18.32 -3.21
N GLU A 118 8.78 19.04 -2.18
CA GLU A 118 9.49 20.31 -2.35
C GLU A 118 10.72 20.12 -3.24
N ALA A 119 10.89 20.94 -4.27
CA ALA A 119 12.02 20.88 -5.18
C ALA A 119 12.38 22.24 -5.75
N TYR A 120 13.61 22.39 -6.22
CA TYR A 120 14.03 23.59 -6.94
C TYR A 120 14.70 23.20 -8.27
N VAL A 121 14.31 23.86 -9.34
CA VAL A 121 14.84 23.66 -10.68
C VAL A 121 15.68 24.87 -11.07
N PRO A 122 17.02 24.86 -10.88
CA PRO A 122 17.87 26.00 -11.06
C PRO A 122 17.83 26.60 -12.47
N GLN A 123 17.70 25.77 -13.50
CA GLN A 123 17.67 26.21 -14.92
C GLN A 123 16.44 27.09 -15.25
N ARG A 124 15.39 27.03 -14.45
CA ARG A 124 14.14 27.76 -14.63
C ARG A 124 13.85 28.75 -13.51
N ASP A 125 14.72 28.83 -12.52
CA ASP A 125 14.51 29.54 -11.25
C ASP A 125 13.11 29.25 -10.66
N LEU A 126 12.71 27.97 -10.72
CA LEU A 126 11.39 27.51 -10.32
C LEU A 126 11.48 26.75 -9.00
N PHE A 127 10.91 27.33 -7.96
CA PHE A 127 10.67 26.62 -6.70
C PHE A 127 9.30 25.93 -6.75
N ILE A 128 9.30 24.63 -6.51
CA ILE A 128 8.11 23.80 -6.40
C ILE A 128 7.85 23.62 -4.91
N GLU A 129 6.76 24.20 -4.44
CA GLU A 129 6.35 24.05 -3.05
C GLU A 129 5.87 22.60 -2.79
N LYS A 130 6.08 22.13 -1.55
CA LYS A 130 5.52 20.84 -1.12
C LYS A 130 4.01 20.94 -1.15
N ASP A 131 3.38 20.07 -1.94
CA ASP A 131 1.94 19.88 -1.97
C ASP A 131 1.60 18.43 -1.66
N SER A 132 0.60 18.20 -0.81
CA SER A 132 0.25 16.85 -0.39
C SER A 132 -1.19 16.78 0.14
N ALA A 133 -1.90 15.75 -0.28
CA ALA A 133 -3.16 15.34 0.31
C ALA A 133 -2.91 14.17 1.27
N ILE A 134 -3.28 14.33 2.53
CA ILE A 134 -3.11 13.32 3.57
C ILE A 134 -4.38 12.48 3.65
N ASN A 135 -4.20 11.16 3.60
CA ASN A 135 -5.25 10.21 3.90
C ASN A 135 -5.32 9.97 5.42
N GLU A 136 -6.30 10.56 6.06
CA GLU A 136 -6.47 10.49 7.51
C GLU A 136 -6.65 9.07 8.04
N HIS A 137 -7.26 8.19 7.24
CA HIS A 137 -7.44 6.80 7.64
C HIS A 137 -6.11 6.03 7.64
N ILE A 138 -5.28 6.21 6.61
CA ILE A 138 -3.95 5.60 6.57
C ILE A 138 -3.06 6.18 7.69
N GLU A 139 -3.17 7.47 7.99
CA GLU A 139 -2.45 8.08 9.12
C GLU A 139 -2.86 7.43 10.45
N GLN A 140 -4.15 7.22 10.66
CA GLN A 140 -4.67 6.48 11.82
C GLN A 140 -4.08 5.07 11.92
N MET A 141 -4.05 4.32 10.81
CA MET A 141 -3.48 2.97 10.79
C MET A 141 -1.99 2.96 11.14
N ARG A 142 -1.24 3.98 10.72
CA ARG A 142 0.18 4.13 11.08
C ARG A 142 0.35 4.39 12.59
N LEU A 143 -0.49 5.22 13.20
CA LEU A 143 -0.49 5.45 14.64
C LEU A 143 -0.91 4.18 15.42
N SER A 144 -1.90 3.45 14.93
CA SER A 144 -2.29 2.15 15.48
C SER A 144 -1.12 1.16 15.44
N CYS A 145 -0.36 1.13 14.36
CA CYS A 145 0.80 0.25 14.21
C CYS A 145 1.85 0.49 15.31
N THR A 146 2.26 1.73 15.54
CA THR A 146 3.24 2.05 16.58
C THR A 146 2.72 1.77 17.99
N LYS A 147 1.44 2.04 18.25
CA LYS A 147 0.77 1.66 19.50
C LYS A 147 0.82 0.14 19.73
N SER A 148 0.41 -0.65 18.73
CA SER A 148 0.41 -2.11 18.81
C SER A 148 1.79 -2.68 19.10
N LEU A 149 2.84 -2.14 18.49
CA LEU A 149 4.22 -2.52 18.77
C LEU A 149 4.65 -2.24 20.22
N MET A 150 4.10 -1.20 20.85
CA MET A 150 4.42 -0.86 22.25
C MET A 150 3.62 -1.69 23.25
N GLU A 151 2.41 -2.14 22.90
CA GLU A 151 1.49 -2.80 23.84
C GLU A 151 1.44 -4.32 23.68
N ARG A 152 1.74 -4.86 22.47
CA ARG A 152 1.44 -6.25 22.11
C ARG A 152 2.68 -6.97 21.60
N ARG A 153 2.63 -8.31 21.71
CA ARG A 153 3.66 -9.22 21.18
C ARG A 153 3.18 -9.98 19.93
N ASP A 154 1.87 -9.99 19.69
CA ASP A 154 1.21 -10.69 18.59
C ASP A 154 0.90 -9.73 17.44
N VAL A 155 1.92 -9.05 16.93
CA VAL A 155 1.80 -8.01 15.92
C VAL A 155 2.35 -8.48 14.58
N VAL A 156 1.55 -8.35 13.53
CA VAL A 156 1.94 -8.54 12.13
C VAL A 156 1.75 -7.22 11.40
N ILE A 157 2.83 -6.68 10.83
CA ILE A 157 2.80 -5.41 10.11
C ILE A 157 2.98 -5.68 8.62
N VAL A 158 2.10 -5.10 7.80
CA VAL A 158 2.29 -5.04 6.36
C VAL A 158 2.70 -3.62 5.99
N ALA A 159 3.88 -3.48 5.39
CA ALA A 159 4.50 -2.18 5.11
C ALA A 159 5.01 -2.07 3.67
N THR A 160 5.22 -0.83 3.22
CA THR A 160 5.96 -0.53 1.99
C THR A 160 7.30 0.14 2.32
N VAL A 161 8.05 0.54 1.31
CA VAL A 161 9.30 1.30 1.48
C VAL A 161 9.13 2.59 2.31
N SER A 162 7.91 3.07 2.53
CA SER A 162 7.65 4.19 3.44
C SER A 162 8.10 3.92 4.87
N ALA A 163 8.24 2.65 5.26
CA ALA A 163 8.69 2.25 6.60
C ALA A 163 10.20 2.51 6.86
N ILE A 164 11.00 2.77 5.81
CA ILE A 164 12.41 3.14 5.95
C ILE A 164 12.64 4.65 6.00
N TYR A 165 11.58 5.45 5.88
CA TYR A 165 11.64 6.90 6.10
C TYR A 165 11.60 7.23 7.59
N GLY A 166 12.23 8.34 7.94
CA GLY A 166 12.24 8.83 9.31
C GLY A 166 10.84 9.09 9.86
N ILE A 167 10.60 8.59 11.05
CA ILE A 167 9.47 8.95 11.92
C ILE A 167 10.03 9.40 13.26
N GLY A 168 9.18 9.82 14.20
CA GLY A 168 9.64 10.23 15.53
C GLY A 168 10.45 9.16 16.24
N GLU A 169 11.39 9.59 17.09
CA GLU A 169 12.22 8.69 17.88
C GLU A 169 11.36 7.87 18.86
N PRO A 170 11.52 6.53 18.95
CA PRO A 170 10.71 5.68 19.80
C PRO A 170 10.71 6.10 21.28
N GLU A 171 11.86 6.50 21.82
CA GLU A 171 11.98 6.94 23.22
C GLU A 171 11.20 8.24 23.48
N SER A 172 11.32 9.23 22.58
CA SER A 172 10.58 10.48 22.66
C SER A 172 9.07 10.24 22.56
N TYR A 173 8.65 9.38 21.63
CA TYR A 173 7.26 9.00 21.47
C TYR A 173 6.71 8.32 22.73
N HIS A 174 7.47 7.40 23.32
CA HIS A 174 7.09 6.69 24.56
C HIS A 174 6.98 7.65 25.76
N ARG A 175 7.88 8.63 25.89
CA ARG A 175 7.81 9.66 26.93
C ARG A 175 6.59 10.56 26.86
N MET A 176 5.96 10.65 25.69
CA MET A 176 4.76 11.46 25.47
C MET A 176 3.45 10.72 25.67
N VAL A 177 3.49 9.42 25.97
CA VAL A 177 2.30 8.62 26.27
C VAL A 177 1.72 9.00 27.65
N MET A 178 0.39 9.15 27.72
CA MET A 178 -0.32 9.46 28.97
C MET A 178 -1.15 8.25 29.43
N THR A 179 -0.73 7.61 30.48
CA THR A 179 -1.52 6.52 31.11
C THR A 179 -2.36 7.08 32.24
N LEU A 180 -3.66 6.82 32.17
CA LEU A 180 -4.68 7.24 33.12
C LEU A 180 -5.23 6.02 33.84
N ARG A 181 -5.42 6.12 35.15
CA ARG A 181 -6.06 5.09 35.99
C ARG A 181 -7.11 5.73 36.88
N THR A 182 -8.19 5.01 37.14
CA THR A 182 -9.17 5.42 38.15
C THR A 182 -8.49 5.56 39.51
N GLY A 183 -8.67 6.69 40.19
CA GLY A 183 -8.02 7.00 41.46
C GLY A 183 -6.68 7.75 41.33
N ASP A 184 -6.18 7.99 40.10
CA ASP A 184 -4.97 8.80 39.92
C ASP A 184 -5.28 10.27 40.31
N LYS A 185 -4.37 10.87 41.08
CA LYS A 185 -4.42 12.29 41.41
C LYS A 185 -3.81 13.11 40.29
N LEU A 186 -4.67 13.59 39.42
CA LEU A 186 -4.29 14.36 38.23
C LEU A 186 -5.36 15.41 37.93
N GLY A 187 -5.01 16.68 38.09
CA GLY A 187 -5.94 17.78 37.89
C GLY A 187 -6.30 17.98 36.41
N GLN A 188 -7.47 18.55 36.18
CA GLN A 188 -8.00 18.84 34.83
C GLN A 188 -6.98 19.61 33.97
N ARG A 189 -6.32 20.63 34.57
CA ARG A 189 -5.33 21.45 33.86
C ARG A 189 -4.11 20.63 33.39
N ASP A 190 -3.70 19.66 34.18
CA ASP A 190 -2.55 18.81 33.87
C ASP A 190 -2.89 17.85 32.72
N VAL A 191 -4.09 17.27 32.74
CA VAL A 191 -4.60 16.44 31.62
C VAL A 191 -4.65 17.24 30.33
N ILE A 192 -5.21 18.45 30.35
CA ILE A 192 -5.32 19.34 29.20
C ILE A 192 -3.91 19.73 28.69
N ALA A 193 -3.00 20.11 29.58
CA ALA A 193 -1.63 20.47 29.22
C ALA A 193 -0.90 19.30 28.56
N GLN A 194 -1.09 18.09 29.06
CA GLN A 194 -0.49 16.89 28.47
C GLN A 194 -1.09 16.59 27.09
N LEU A 195 -2.40 16.67 26.91
CA LEU A 195 -3.06 16.47 25.61
C LEU A 195 -2.54 17.48 24.55
N ILE A 196 -2.38 18.74 24.92
CA ILE A 196 -1.80 19.77 24.04
C ILE A 196 -0.35 19.44 23.65
N ARG A 197 0.47 18.99 24.61
CA ARG A 197 1.85 18.54 24.33
C ARG A 197 1.88 17.35 23.37
N MET A 198 0.88 16.48 23.46
CA MET A 198 0.68 15.33 22.57
C MET A 198 0.06 15.69 21.22
N GLN A 199 -0.08 17.01 20.93
CA GLN A 199 -0.62 17.59 19.71
C GLN A 199 -2.13 17.33 19.49
N TYR A 200 -2.88 17.04 20.55
CA TYR A 200 -4.33 17.04 20.49
C TYR A 200 -4.88 18.46 20.43
N GLN A 201 -5.92 18.66 19.64
CA GLN A 201 -6.58 19.94 19.48
C GLN A 201 -7.85 20.02 20.34
N ARG A 202 -8.01 21.12 21.07
CA ARG A 202 -9.26 21.38 21.76
C ARG A 202 -10.32 21.87 20.78
N ASN A 203 -11.45 21.17 20.70
CA ASN A 203 -12.57 21.57 19.86
C ASN A 203 -13.87 21.07 20.46
N GLU A 204 -14.77 22.01 20.81
CA GLU A 204 -16.05 21.72 21.44
C GLU A 204 -17.15 21.38 20.41
N ALA A 205 -17.02 21.89 19.19
CA ALA A 205 -18.03 21.75 18.13
C ALA A 205 -17.77 20.53 17.23
N ASP A 206 -16.51 20.35 16.78
CA ASP A 206 -16.09 19.24 15.95
C ASP A 206 -15.24 18.27 16.77
N PHE A 207 -15.87 17.20 17.24
CA PHE A 207 -15.22 16.15 18.01
C PHE A 207 -14.83 14.98 17.09
N SER A 208 -13.68 15.08 16.51
CA SER A 208 -13.08 14.09 15.61
C SER A 208 -11.73 13.58 16.15
N ARG A 209 -11.10 12.63 15.48
CA ARG A 209 -9.82 12.02 15.90
C ARG A 209 -8.74 13.07 16.15
N GLY A 210 -7.92 12.85 17.17
CA GLY A 210 -6.87 13.79 17.58
C GLY A 210 -7.39 15.04 18.25
N LYS A 211 -8.67 15.08 18.66
CA LYS A 211 -9.29 16.21 19.36
C LYS A 211 -9.80 15.81 20.72
N PHE A 212 -9.92 16.82 21.57
CA PHE A 212 -10.55 16.67 22.87
C PHE A 212 -11.49 17.86 23.15
N ARG A 213 -12.46 17.64 24.02
CA ARG A 213 -13.39 18.66 24.49
C ARG A 213 -13.55 18.60 26.01
N VAL A 214 -13.90 19.72 26.62
CA VAL A 214 -14.01 19.85 28.07
C VAL A 214 -15.39 20.38 28.43
N ARG A 215 -16.12 19.68 29.31
CA ARG A 215 -17.45 20.05 29.78
C ARG A 215 -17.52 19.87 31.28
N GLY A 216 -17.43 20.98 32.05
CA GLY A 216 -17.33 20.90 33.52
C GLY A 216 -16.07 20.08 33.90
N ASP A 217 -16.27 19.10 34.74
CA ASP A 217 -15.23 18.20 35.25
C ASP A 217 -14.99 16.97 34.35
N THR A 218 -15.53 16.99 33.14
CA THR A 218 -15.41 15.90 32.17
C THR A 218 -14.53 16.31 31.00
N ILE A 219 -13.57 15.46 30.64
CA ILE A 219 -12.75 15.58 29.44
C ILE A 219 -13.07 14.39 28.55
N ASP A 220 -13.57 14.66 27.35
CA ASP A 220 -13.71 13.65 26.29
C ASP A 220 -12.52 13.75 25.33
N VAL A 221 -11.83 12.65 25.09
CA VAL A 221 -10.70 12.57 24.16
C VAL A 221 -11.03 11.56 23.07
N PHE A 222 -10.83 11.94 21.80
CA PHE A 222 -10.94 11.00 20.70
C PHE A 222 -9.51 10.63 20.25
N PRO A 223 -9.01 9.45 20.64
CA PRO A 223 -7.64 9.05 20.34
C PRO A 223 -7.40 9.00 18.83
N ALA A 224 -6.22 9.45 18.41
CA ALA A 224 -5.89 9.56 16.98
C ALA A 224 -5.78 8.20 16.27
N GLU A 225 -5.46 7.15 17.02
CA GLU A 225 -5.32 5.78 16.54
C GLU A 225 -6.62 4.97 16.52
N HIS A 226 -7.71 5.49 17.11
CA HIS A 226 -9.02 4.82 17.15
C HIS A 226 -9.96 5.31 16.05
N SER A 227 -10.81 4.40 15.53
CA SER A 227 -11.83 4.74 14.51
C SER A 227 -13.22 4.98 15.09
N GLU A 228 -13.57 4.32 16.19
CA GLU A 228 -14.96 4.20 16.64
C GLU A 228 -15.19 4.54 18.10
N LEU A 229 -14.14 4.61 18.92
CA LEU A 229 -14.26 4.79 20.35
C LEU A 229 -13.49 5.99 20.85
N ALA A 230 -14.13 6.80 21.67
CA ALA A 230 -13.53 7.87 22.45
C ALA A 230 -13.47 7.50 23.91
N ILE A 231 -12.58 8.15 24.66
CA ILE A 231 -12.45 8.00 26.10
C ILE A 231 -13.03 9.22 26.80
N ARG A 232 -13.87 8.97 27.80
CA ARG A 232 -14.38 9.97 28.74
C ARG A 232 -13.64 9.84 30.05
N ILE A 233 -13.08 10.95 30.52
CA ILE A 233 -12.38 11.11 31.79
C ILE A 233 -13.26 11.98 32.68
N GLU A 234 -13.82 11.38 33.71
CA GLU A 234 -14.61 12.10 34.72
C GLU A 234 -13.70 12.38 35.92
N LEU A 235 -13.60 13.63 36.30
CA LEU A 235 -12.77 14.12 37.40
C LEU A 235 -13.66 14.54 38.57
N PHE A 236 -13.23 14.25 39.78
CA PHE A 236 -13.80 14.83 40.99
C PHE A 236 -12.63 15.51 41.74
N ASP A 237 -12.68 16.85 41.78
CA ASP A 237 -11.57 17.68 42.25
C ASP A 237 -10.31 17.38 41.41
N ASP A 238 -9.20 16.97 42.00
CA ASP A 238 -7.96 16.60 41.34
C ASP A 238 -7.75 15.07 41.23
N GLU A 239 -8.83 14.28 41.19
CA GLU A 239 -8.77 12.82 41.12
C GLU A 239 -9.61 12.30 39.93
N ILE A 240 -9.12 11.30 39.22
CA ILE A 240 -9.86 10.61 38.17
C ILE A 240 -10.90 9.67 38.83
N GLU A 241 -12.17 10.06 38.80
CA GLU A 241 -13.26 9.31 39.36
C GLU A 241 -13.63 8.10 38.48
N SER A 242 -13.72 8.31 37.17
CA SER A 242 -14.04 7.22 36.24
C SER A 242 -13.44 7.42 34.83
N LEU A 243 -13.16 6.29 34.18
CA LEU A 243 -12.78 6.22 32.77
C LEU A 243 -13.79 5.39 32.01
N GLN A 244 -14.31 5.94 30.89
CA GLN A 244 -15.38 5.30 30.12
C GLN A 244 -15.07 5.33 28.64
N LEU A 245 -15.15 4.17 27.98
CA LEU A 245 -15.17 4.11 26.51
C LEU A 245 -16.60 4.40 26.03
N PHE A 246 -16.72 5.29 25.07
CA PHE A 246 -18.00 5.67 24.51
C PHE A 246 -17.93 5.85 22.99
N ASP A 247 -19.08 5.74 22.35
CA ASP A 247 -19.26 6.03 20.93
C ASP A 247 -19.33 7.56 20.73
N PRO A 248 -18.38 8.17 20.01
CA PRO A 248 -18.30 9.63 19.85
C PRO A 248 -19.50 10.22 19.09
N LEU A 249 -20.18 9.43 18.23
CA LEU A 249 -21.32 9.87 17.45
C LEU A 249 -22.60 9.91 18.30
N THR A 250 -22.86 8.85 19.07
CA THR A 250 -24.10 8.70 19.85
C THR A 250 -23.94 9.15 21.28
N GLY A 251 -22.72 9.32 21.78
CA GLY A 251 -22.41 9.62 23.17
C GLY A 251 -22.65 8.45 24.14
N ARG A 252 -23.07 7.28 23.66
CA ARG A 252 -23.38 6.11 24.48
C ARG A 252 -22.10 5.48 25.05
N VAL A 253 -22.08 5.34 26.39
CA VAL A 253 -21.01 4.60 27.08
C VAL A 253 -21.13 3.12 26.73
N LYS A 254 -20.03 2.55 26.24
CA LYS A 254 -19.95 1.12 25.93
C LYS A 254 -19.37 0.33 27.09
N GLN A 255 -18.35 0.90 27.76
CA GLN A 255 -17.68 0.19 28.85
C GLN A 255 -17.00 1.17 29.82
N LYS A 256 -17.06 0.87 31.14
CA LYS A 256 -16.17 1.48 32.14
C LYS A 256 -14.89 0.66 32.23
N ILE A 257 -13.75 1.35 32.28
CA ILE A 257 -12.43 0.72 32.30
C ILE A 257 -11.60 1.27 33.45
N PRO A 258 -10.75 0.46 34.09
CA PRO A 258 -9.92 0.91 35.22
C PRO A 258 -8.69 1.69 34.78
N ARG A 259 -8.28 1.53 33.49
CA ARG A 259 -7.05 2.12 32.94
C ARG A 259 -7.23 2.39 31.46
N PHE A 260 -6.65 3.50 30.99
CA PHE A 260 -6.53 3.82 29.56
C PHE A 260 -5.19 4.51 29.28
N THR A 261 -4.61 4.26 28.12
CA THR A 261 -3.40 4.92 27.67
C THR A 261 -3.71 5.73 26.42
N VAL A 262 -3.49 7.04 26.49
CA VAL A 262 -3.61 7.97 25.36
C VAL A 262 -2.24 8.07 24.70
N TYR A 263 -2.20 7.88 23.39
CA TYR A 263 -1.02 8.01 22.55
C TYR A 263 -1.00 9.36 21.84
N PRO A 264 0.20 9.89 21.48
CA PRO A 264 0.29 11.14 20.72
C PRO A 264 -0.51 11.11 19.41
N SER A 265 -1.04 12.28 19.01
CA SER A 265 -1.78 12.40 17.75
C SER A 265 -0.91 12.45 16.50
N SER A 266 0.41 12.45 16.65
CA SER A 266 1.39 12.44 15.56
C SER A 266 2.65 11.66 15.98
N HIS A 267 3.35 11.09 15.01
CA HIS A 267 4.67 10.49 15.24
C HIS A 267 5.76 11.54 15.54
N TYR A 268 5.57 12.77 15.11
CA TYR A 268 6.53 13.87 15.27
C TYR A 268 6.27 14.68 16.53
N VAL A 269 6.08 14.01 17.66
CA VAL A 269 6.00 14.66 18.97
C VAL A 269 7.35 14.60 19.67
N THR A 270 7.79 15.75 20.17
CA THR A 270 9.07 15.89 20.85
C THR A 270 8.86 16.59 22.19
N PRO A 271 9.41 16.09 23.29
CA PRO A 271 9.34 16.75 24.60
C PRO A 271 9.87 18.18 24.51
N ARG A 272 9.26 19.10 25.28
CA ARG A 272 9.55 20.54 25.24
C ARG A 272 11.02 20.87 25.51
N ASP A 273 11.65 20.14 26.40
CA ASP A 273 13.07 20.28 26.72
C ASP A 273 13.96 20.00 25.51
N LYS A 274 13.65 18.95 24.75
CA LYS A 274 14.36 18.61 23.50
C LYS A 274 14.09 19.65 22.41
N VAL A 275 12.86 20.18 22.29
CA VAL A 275 12.55 21.24 21.30
C VAL A 275 13.37 22.49 21.60
N LEU A 276 13.44 22.94 22.85
CA LEU A 276 14.22 24.12 23.23
C LEU A 276 15.72 23.91 23.02
N ALA A 277 16.25 22.74 23.31
CA ALA A 277 17.64 22.39 23.01
C ALA A 277 17.90 22.41 21.48
N ALA A 278 16.97 21.90 20.68
CA ALA A 278 17.06 21.89 19.22
C ALA A 278 17.06 23.33 18.66
N VAL A 279 16.25 24.24 19.20
CA VAL A 279 16.24 25.67 18.81
C VAL A 279 17.64 26.28 18.92
N GLU A 280 18.37 26.00 19.99
CA GLU A 280 19.73 26.56 20.18
C GLU A 280 20.73 25.95 19.17
N THR A 281 20.67 24.66 18.92
CA THR A 281 21.56 24.03 17.94
C THR A 281 21.25 24.43 16.50
N ILE A 282 19.98 24.67 16.15
CA ILE A 282 19.56 25.21 14.85
C ILE A 282 20.10 26.64 14.65
N LYS A 283 20.06 27.49 15.69
CA LYS A 283 20.64 28.87 15.64
C LYS A 283 22.14 28.84 15.31
N VAL A 284 22.87 27.92 15.92
CA VAL A 284 24.30 27.75 15.65
C VAL A 284 24.53 27.33 14.20
N GLU A 285 23.84 26.32 13.70
CA GLU A 285 23.96 25.87 12.30
C GLU A 285 23.58 26.98 11.31
N LEU A 286 22.51 27.75 11.59
CA LEU A 286 22.10 28.86 10.75
C LEU A 286 23.21 29.92 10.67
N ALA A 287 23.79 30.33 11.81
CA ALA A 287 24.84 31.33 11.85
C ALA A 287 26.09 30.88 11.03
N GLU A 288 26.49 29.66 11.15
CA GLU A 288 27.60 29.07 10.38
C GLU A 288 27.28 29.05 8.88
N ARG A 289 26.08 28.57 8.50
CA ARG A 289 25.67 28.49 7.10
C ARG A 289 25.55 29.86 6.44
N LEU A 290 25.02 30.86 7.15
CA LEU A 290 24.93 32.21 6.63
C LEU A 290 26.32 32.80 6.34
N LYS A 291 27.32 32.60 7.23
CA LYS A 291 28.71 33.01 6.97
C LYS A 291 29.28 32.40 5.71
N GLN A 292 29.02 31.07 5.47
CA GLN A 292 29.45 30.40 4.27
C GLN A 292 28.81 30.98 3.02
N LEU A 293 27.47 31.13 3.00
CA LEU A 293 26.74 31.66 1.85
C LEU A 293 27.19 33.11 1.51
N VAL A 294 27.41 33.93 2.50
CA VAL A 294 27.90 35.30 2.29
C VAL A 294 29.34 35.30 1.74
N ALA A 295 30.21 34.42 2.26
CA ALA A 295 31.58 34.29 1.76
C ALA A 295 31.62 33.81 0.30
N ASP A 296 30.66 32.96 -0.08
CA ASP A 296 30.48 32.43 -1.45
C ASP A 296 29.77 33.42 -2.39
N GLY A 297 29.40 34.64 -1.89
CA GLY A 297 28.66 35.63 -2.67
C GLY A 297 27.19 35.34 -2.91
N LYS A 298 26.62 34.32 -2.24
CA LYS A 298 25.23 33.87 -2.36
C LYS A 298 24.31 34.66 -1.39
N LEU A 299 24.15 35.95 -1.64
CA LEU A 299 23.44 36.87 -0.73
C LEU A 299 21.91 36.58 -0.72
N VAL A 300 21.33 36.27 -1.86
CA VAL A 300 19.89 35.97 -1.98
C VAL A 300 19.54 34.64 -1.24
N GLU A 301 20.38 33.65 -1.39
CA GLU A 301 20.27 32.38 -0.69
C GLU A 301 20.41 32.54 0.82
N ALA A 302 21.35 33.37 1.24
CA ALA A 302 21.55 33.71 2.67
C ALA A 302 20.31 34.36 3.25
N GLN A 303 19.76 35.38 2.59
CA GLN A 303 18.57 36.12 3.07
C GLN A 303 17.35 35.19 3.14
N ARG A 304 17.13 34.39 2.10
CA ARG A 304 16.03 33.38 2.03
C ARG A 304 16.10 32.39 3.18
N LEU A 305 17.27 31.82 3.40
CA LEU A 305 17.50 30.84 4.46
C LEU A 305 17.29 31.48 5.85
N GLU A 306 17.79 32.68 6.06
CA GLU A 306 17.66 33.40 7.33
C GLU A 306 16.19 33.66 7.67
N GLN A 307 15.43 34.24 6.75
CA GLN A 307 14.02 34.56 6.97
C GLN A 307 13.21 33.30 7.32
N ARG A 308 13.36 32.23 6.52
CA ARG A 308 12.63 31.00 6.74
C ARG A 308 12.98 30.34 8.05
N THR A 309 14.27 30.22 8.35
CA THR A 309 14.70 29.53 9.57
C THR A 309 14.34 30.29 10.83
N ARG A 310 14.42 31.65 10.82
CA ARG A 310 13.99 32.46 11.97
C ARG A 310 12.51 32.32 12.27
N PHE A 311 11.68 32.30 11.23
CA PHE A 311 10.24 32.06 11.38
C PHE A 311 9.98 30.67 11.97
N ASP A 312 10.63 29.63 11.44
CA ASP A 312 10.49 28.25 11.96
C ASP A 312 10.95 28.15 13.43
N LEU A 313 12.02 28.82 13.81
CA LEU A 313 12.51 28.89 15.20
C LEU A 313 11.52 29.57 16.16
N GLU A 314 10.85 30.63 15.72
CA GLU A 314 9.79 31.29 16.50
C GLU A 314 8.64 30.36 16.74
N MET A 315 8.16 29.68 15.70
CA MET A 315 7.09 28.67 15.80
C MET A 315 7.46 27.50 16.72
N LEU A 316 8.69 27.00 16.63
CA LEU A 316 9.18 25.93 17.51
C LEU A 316 9.25 26.41 18.97
N SER A 317 9.67 27.64 19.20
CA SER A 317 9.80 28.23 20.55
C SER A 317 8.44 28.46 21.20
N GLU A 318 7.46 29.00 20.46
CA GLU A 318 6.15 29.37 21.01
C GLU A 318 5.15 28.20 21.02
N VAL A 319 5.04 27.49 19.90
CA VAL A 319 4.04 26.46 19.69
C VAL A 319 4.58 25.03 19.90
N GLY A 320 5.91 24.85 19.76
CA GLY A 320 6.57 23.55 19.80
C GLY A 320 6.50 22.79 18.47
N HIS A 321 5.97 23.41 17.42
CA HIS A 321 5.82 22.82 16.09
C HIS A 321 5.95 23.87 14.99
N CYS A 322 6.45 23.49 13.81
CA CYS A 322 6.46 24.33 12.61
C CYS A 322 6.15 23.51 11.35
N LYS A 323 5.70 24.19 10.28
CA LYS A 323 5.50 23.54 8.98
C LYS A 323 6.84 23.05 8.42
N GLY A 324 6.98 21.75 8.15
CA GLY A 324 8.24 21.17 7.71
C GLY A 324 9.21 20.82 8.85
N ILE A 325 8.69 20.57 10.05
CA ILE A 325 9.45 20.17 11.25
C ILE A 325 10.37 18.98 10.99
N GLU A 326 10.01 18.12 10.04
CA GLU A 326 10.81 16.98 9.62
C GLU A 326 12.20 17.36 9.10
N ASN A 327 12.40 18.59 8.60
CA ASN A 327 13.71 19.08 8.17
C ASN A 327 14.67 19.35 9.33
N TYR A 328 14.16 19.41 10.55
CA TYR A 328 14.94 19.63 11.78
C TYR A 328 15.08 18.34 12.62
N THR A 329 14.73 17.19 12.08
CA THR A 329 14.72 15.89 12.80
C THR A 329 16.05 15.58 13.48
N ARG A 330 17.19 15.88 12.85
CA ARG A 330 18.51 15.71 13.44
C ARG A 330 18.67 16.47 14.76
N HIS A 331 18.27 17.73 14.78
CA HIS A 331 18.34 18.57 15.98
C HIS A 331 17.37 18.11 17.06
N LEU A 332 16.15 17.73 16.67
CA LEU A 332 15.10 17.27 17.57
C LEU A 332 15.43 15.90 18.23
N SER A 333 16.14 15.04 17.52
CA SER A 333 16.61 13.76 18.05
C SER A 333 17.94 13.87 18.80
N GLY A 334 18.70 14.95 18.58
CA GLY A 334 20.06 15.09 19.10
C GLY A 334 21.10 14.21 18.39
N ALA A 335 20.76 13.70 17.19
CA ALA A 335 21.64 12.84 16.39
C ALA A 335 22.82 13.61 15.80
N ALA A 336 23.94 12.93 15.58
CA ALA A 336 25.08 13.52 14.89
C ALA A 336 24.82 13.66 13.38
N PRO A 337 25.53 14.57 12.69
CA PRO A 337 25.43 14.70 11.24
C PRO A 337 25.72 13.38 10.52
N GLY A 338 24.77 12.95 9.66
CA GLY A 338 24.90 11.73 8.88
C GLY A 338 24.41 10.45 9.57
N ASP A 339 24.01 10.53 10.83
CA ASP A 339 23.40 9.39 11.53
C ASP A 339 22.10 8.93 10.82
N PRO A 340 21.79 7.63 10.87
CA PRO A 340 20.54 7.12 10.30
C PRO A 340 19.33 7.66 11.08
N PRO A 341 18.24 8.04 10.40
CA PRO A 341 17.02 8.44 11.07
C PRO A 341 16.34 7.28 11.78
N SER A 342 15.58 7.58 12.83
CA SER A 342 14.68 6.60 13.46
C SER A 342 13.51 6.29 12.54
N THR A 343 13.27 5.01 12.30
CA THR A 343 12.26 4.50 11.37
C THR A 343 11.34 3.49 12.06
N LEU A 344 10.36 2.96 11.36
CA LEU A 344 9.49 1.91 11.91
C LEU A 344 10.29 0.69 12.40
N THR A 345 11.41 0.39 11.75
CA THR A 345 12.26 -0.75 12.15
C THR A 345 12.87 -0.57 13.55
N ASP A 346 13.01 0.66 14.03
CA ASP A 346 13.52 0.96 15.37
C ASP A 346 12.46 0.78 16.48
N TYR A 347 11.16 0.74 16.11
CA TYR A 347 10.06 0.36 16.99
C TYR A 347 9.88 -1.16 17.10
N MET A 348 10.44 -1.92 16.14
CA MET A 348 10.30 -3.37 16.13
C MET A 348 11.09 -4.04 17.25
N PRO A 349 10.53 -5.07 17.92
CA PRO A 349 11.28 -5.89 18.87
C PRO A 349 12.49 -6.55 18.21
N LYS A 350 13.56 -6.74 18.99
CA LYS A 350 14.81 -7.33 18.49
C LYS A 350 14.67 -8.73 17.91
N ASN A 351 13.66 -9.48 18.33
CA ASN A 351 13.37 -10.83 17.87
C ASN A 351 12.33 -10.87 16.72
N ALA A 352 11.93 -9.74 16.16
CA ALA A 352 10.98 -9.70 15.06
C ALA A 352 11.54 -10.40 13.81
N ILE A 353 10.63 -11.01 13.03
CA ILE A 353 10.94 -11.63 11.75
C ILE A 353 10.59 -10.65 10.64
N MET A 354 11.46 -10.51 9.66
CA MET A 354 11.23 -9.68 8.49
C MET A 354 10.97 -10.55 7.25
N PHE A 355 9.91 -10.21 6.52
CA PHE A 355 9.64 -10.80 5.22
C PHE A 355 9.76 -9.72 4.14
N LEU A 356 10.55 -9.97 3.12
CA LEU A 356 10.59 -9.13 1.92
C LEU A 356 9.80 -9.83 0.81
N ASN A 357 8.53 -9.44 0.66
CA ASN A 357 7.67 -10.01 -0.38
C ASN A 357 8.00 -9.37 -1.74
N GLU A 358 8.03 -10.18 -2.80
CA GLU A 358 8.58 -9.81 -4.10
C GLU A 358 9.98 -9.18 -3.96
N SER A 359 10.85 -9.88 -3.22
CA SER A 359 12.15 -9.39 -2.75
C SER A 359 13.06 -8.88 -3.87
N HIS A 360 13.01 -9.51 -5.05
CA HIS A 360 13.74 -9.07 -6.24
C HIS A 360 13.42 -7.62 -6.67
N GLN A 361 12.24 -7.10 -6.29
CA GLN A 361 11.87 -5.70 -6.49
C GLN A 361 12.16 -4.86 -5.26
N MET A 362 11.81 -5.38 -4.07
CA MET A 362 12.00 -4.66 -2.80
C MET A 362 13.45 -4.22 -2.60
N ILE A 363 14.41 -5.10 -2.85
CA ILE A 363 15.84 -4.80 -2.71
C ILE A 363 16.24 -3.66 -3.65
N GLY A 364 15.77 -3.69 -4.91
CA GLY A 364 16.02 -2.61 -5.86
C GLY A 364 15.44 -1.26 -5.41
N GLN A 365 14.22 -1.27 -4.87
CA GLN A 365 13.59 -0.05 -4.34
C GLN A 365 14.31 0.49 -3.12
N LEU A 366 14.66 -0.37 -2.16
CA LEU A 366 15.41 0.01 -0.95
C LEU A 366 16.75 0.67 -1.30
N ASN A 367 17.46 0.18 -2.31
CA ASN A 367 18.69 0.78 -2.82
C ASN A 367 18.48 2.16 -3.46
N ALA A 368 17.40 2.34 -4.23
CA ALA A 368 17.17 3.54 -5.01
C ALA A 368 16.66 4.74 -4.20
N MET A 369 15.95 4.50 -3.08
CA MET A 369 15.25 5.54 -2.32
C MET A 369 16.17 6.65 -1.82
N TYR A 370 17.31 6.31 -1.24
CA TYR A 370 18.25 7.29 -0.69
C TYR A 370 18.81 8.24 -1.76
N SER A 371 19.23 7.72 -2.90
CA SER A 371 19.89 8.51 -3.95
C SER A 371 18.97 9.57 -4.54
N GLY A 372 17.68 9.22 -4.77
CA GLY A 372 16.68 10.16 -5.28
C GLY A 372 16.37 11.30 -4.31
N ASP A 373 16.15 10.98 -3.02
CA ASP A 373 15.89 11.98 -1.99
C ASP A 373 17.10 12.90 -1.77
N ARG A 374 18.31 12.34 -1.73
CA ARG A 374 19.56 13.09 -1.54
C ARG A 374 19.79 14.11 -2.63
N SER A 375 19.64 13.73 -3.91
CA SER A 375 19.84 14.63 -5.05
C SER A 375 18.93 15.86 -4.97
N ARG A 376 17.65 15.64 -4.73
CA ARG A 376 16.64 16.71 -4.60
C ARG A 376 16.95 17.66 -3.45
N LYS A 377 17.27 17.15 -2.27
CA LYS A 377 17.54 17.97 -1.08
C LYS A 377 18.87 18.71 -1.15
N THR A 378 19.88 18.15 -1.80
CA THR A 378 21.15 18.83 -2.03
C THR A 378 20.91 20.17 -2.76
N THR A 379 20.09 20.17 -3.81
CA THR A 379 19.73 21.39 -4.53
C THR A 379 19.01 22.40 -3.62
N LEU A 380 18.08 21.97 -2.77
CA LEU A 380 17.41 22.87 -1.82
C LEU A 380 18.37 23.52 -0.81
N VAL A 381 19.36 22.76 -0.35
CA VAL A 381 20.39 23.27 0.59
C VAL A 381 21.36 24.23 -0.11
N GLU A 382 21.79 23.91 -1.33
CA GLU A 382 22.72 24.74 -2.10
C GLU A 382 22.15 26.12 -2.44
N TYR A 383 20.84 26.18 -2.68
CA TYR A 383 20.12 27.40 -3.06
C TYR A 383 19.39 28.08 -1.89
N GLY A 384 19.75 27.75 -0.63
CA GLY A 384 19.27 28.44 0.58
C GLY A 384 17.80 28.22 0.93
N PHE A 385 17.16 27.19 0.45
CA PHE A 385 15.79 26.84 0.85
C PHE A 385 15.74 26.05 2.15
N ARG A 386 16.81 25.29 2.46
CA ARG A 386 16.92 24.46 3.67
C ARG A 386 18.33 24.52 4.25
N LEU A 387 18.41 24.26 5.57
CA LEU A 387 19.70 24.07 6.26
C LEU A 387 20.35 22.74 5.83
N PRO A 388 21.69 22.61 5.95
CA PRO A 388 22.39 21.36 5.68
C PRO A 388 21.84 20.15 6.46
N SER A 389 21.35 20.37 7.69
CA SER A 389 20.73 19.34 8.52
C SER A 389 19.48 18.70 7.90
N ALA A 390 18.80 19.37 6.97
CA ALA A 390 17.67 18.80 6.23
C ALA A 390 18.06 17.57 5.38
N LEU A 391 19.34 17.42 5.05
CA LEU A 391 19.88 16.26 4.37
C LEU A 391 19.81 14.96 5.21
N ASP A 392 19.70 15.10 6.55
CA ASP A 392 19.59 13.98 7.48
C ASP A 392 18.13 13.52 7.70
N ASN A 393 17.15 14.32 7.27
CA ASN A 393 15.77 13.85 7.07
C ASN A 393 15.69 13.06 5.77
N ARG A 394 15.97 11.79 5.81
CA ARG A 394 16.17 10.92 4.65
C ARG A 394 15.68 9.51 4.90
N PRO A 395 15.42 8.70 3.86
CA PRO A 395 15.28 7.27 4.07
C PRO A 395 16.61 6.66 4.51
N LEU A 396 16.55 5.46 5.08
CA LEU A 396 17.75 4.67 5.35
C LEU A 396 18.51 4.42 4.05
N LYS A 397 19.83 4.42 4.13
CA LYS A 397 20.67 3.81 3.10
C LYS A 397 20.48 2.30 3.13
N PHE A 398 20.77 1.63 2.03
CA PHE A 398 20.59 0.17 1.97
C PHE A 398 21.42 -0.56 3.02
N GLU A 399 22.67 -0.17 3.24
CA GLU A 399 23.56 -0.75 4.23
C GLU A 399 23.05 -0.53 5.67
N GLU A 400 22.41 0.61 5.93
CA GLU A 400 21.78 0.90 7.23
C GLU A 400 20.53 0.05 7.44
N PHE A 401 19.74 -0.17 6.39
CA PHE A 401 18.61 -1.08 6.42
C PHE A 401 19.07 -2.54 6.61
N GLU A 402 20.12 -2.95 5.90
CA GLU A 402 20.71 -4.28 5.98
C GLU A 402 21.18 -4.62 7.42
N GLN A 403 21.77 -3.65 8.13
CA GLN A 403 22.15 -3.81 9.55
C GLN A 403 20.95 -4.04 10.47
N ARG A 404 19.74 -3.66 10.06
CA ARG A 404 18.50 -3.90 10.79
C ARG A 404 17.84 -5.24 10.44
N MET A 405 18.27 -5.86 9.36
CA MET A 405 17.86 -7.20 8.94
C MET A 405 18.49 -8.26 9.86
N ARG A 406 17.76 -8.72 10.88
CA ARG A 406 18.28 -9.73 11.82
C ARG A 406 18.00 -11.14 11.38
N GLN A 407 16.75 -11.45 11.09
CA GLN A 407 16.31 -12.68 10.43
C GLN A 407 15.29 -12.33 9.36
N VAL A 408 15.61 -12.64 8.14
CA VAL A 408 14.83 -12.26 6.95
C VAL A 408 14.50 -13.47 6.11
N ILE A 409 13.24 -13.53 5.69
CA ILE A 409 12.78 -14.46 4.67
C ILE A 409 12.47 -13.64 3.40
N PHE A 410 13.25 -13.85 2.38
CA PHE A 410 12.98 -13.34 1.04
C PHE A 410 11.89 -14.20 0.40
N VAL A 411 10.83 -13.57 -0.09
CA VAL A 411 9.71 -14.28 -0.73
C VAL A 411 9.59 -13.82 -2.17
N SER A 412 9.84 -14.73 -3.10
CA SER A 412 9.80 -14.40 -4.53
C SER A 412 9.53 -15.63 -5.39
N ALA A 413 8.85 -15.43 -6.53
CA ALA A 413 8.77 -16.44 -7.59
C ALA A 413 10.03 -16.44 -8.49
N THR A 414 10.80 -15.36 -8.47
CA THR A 414 11.97 -15.11 -9.32
C THR A 414 13.07 -14.39 -8.52
N PRO A 415 13.71 -15.06 -7.54
CA PRO A 415 14.76 -14.45 -6.73
C PRO A 415 15.89 -13.86 -7.60
N ALA A 416 16.43 -12.73 -7.15
CA ALA A 416 17.53 -12.04 -7.79
C ALA A 416 18.91 -12.53 -7.28
N ASP A 417 19.97 -11.88 -7.73
CA ASP A 417 21.33 -12.28 -7.36
C ASP A 417 21.62 -12.00 -5.88
N TYR A 418 21.01 -10.93 -5.32
CA TYR A 418 21.17 -10.63 -3.90
C TYR A 418 20.66 -11.78 -3.02
N GLU A 419 19.42 -12.23 -3.26
CA GLU A 419 18.84 -13.35 -2.49
C GLU A 419 19.65 -14.63 -2.67
N LYS A 420 20.09 -14.93 -3.90
CA LYS A 420 20.88 -16.14 -4.20
C LYS A 420 22.25 -16.16 -3.51
N THR A 421 22.88 -14.99 -3.35
CA THR A 421 24.22 -14.89 -2.77
C THR A 421 24.21 -14.79 -1.24
N HIS A 422 23.11 -14.30 -0.66
CA HIS A 422 23.03 -14.06 0.79
C HIS A 422 22.25 -15.13 1.55
N SER A 423 21.35 -15.88 0.89
CA SER A 423 20.54 -16.88 1.59
C SER A 423 21.34 -18.10 2.00
N GLY A 424 21.27 -18.48 3.28
CA GLY A 424 21.80 -19.73 3.80
C GLY A 424 21.05 -20.95 3.27
N GLN A 425 19.75 -20.81 3.04
CA GLN A 425 18.95 -21.82 2.35
C GLN A 425 17.93 -21.22 1.39
N VAL A 426 17.59 -21.99 0.36
CA VAL A 426 16.50 -21.71 -0.57
C VAL A 426 15.46 -22.82 -0.44
N VAL A 427 14.22 -22.45 -0.11
CA VAL A 427 13.12 -23.37 0.08
C VAL A 427 12.15 -23.25 -1.09
N ASP A 428 11.96 -24.34 -1.83
CA ASP A 428 11.03 -24.40 -2.96
C ASP A 428 9.59 -24.59 -2.51
N GLN A 429 8.69 -23.81 -3.08
CA GLN A 429 7.23 -23.96 -2.97
C GLN A 429 6.61 -23.82 -4.36
N VAL A 430 6.77 -24.82 -5.20
CA VAL A 430 6.38 -24.86 -6.60
C VAL A 430 5.00 -25.48 -6.80
N VAL A 431 4.68 -26.49 -6.00
CA VAL A 431 3.41 -27.22 -6.11
C VAL A 431 2.25 -26.42 -5.54
N ARG A 432 1.23 -26.20 -6.36
CA ARG A 432 -0.03 -25.55 -5.95
C ARG A 432 -0.98 -26.59 -5.35
N PRO A 433 -1.54 -26.34 -4.17
CA PRO A 433 -2.55 -27.24 -3.59
C PRO A 433 -3.78 -27.46 -4.46
N THR A 434 -4.13 -26.48 -5.30
CA THR A 434 -5.26 -26.55 -6.26
C THR A 434 -5.03 -27.48 -7.45
N GLY A 435 -3.81 -27.99 -7.63
CA GLY A 435 -3.41 -28.77 -8.77
C GLY A 435 -3.22 -27.99 -10.08
N LEU A 436 -3.43 -26.66 -10.07
CA LEU A 436 -3.27 -25.81 -11.26
C LEU A 436 -1.84 -25.84 -11.78
N VAL A 437 -1.72 -26.10 -13.06
CA VAL A 437 -0.45 -26.25 -13.76
C VAL A 437 -0.03 -24.90 -14.38
N ASP A 438 1.27 -24.64 -14.47
CA ASP A 438 1.78 -23.47 -15.20
C ASP A 438 1.31 -23.51 -16.67
N PRO A 439 1.09 -22.33 -17.32
CA PRO A 439 0.54 -22.29 -18.67
C PRO A 439 1.45 -22.93 -19.69
N VAL A 440 0.85 -23.46 -20.75
CA VAL A 440 1.59 -23.88 -21.95
C VAL A 440 2.14 -22.64 -22.62
N VAL A 441 3.43 -22.64 -22.94
CA VAL A 441 4.11 -21.55 -23.62
C VAL A 441 4.31 -21.91 -25.10
N GLU A 442 3.78 -21.07 -25.99
CA GLU A 442 3.94 -21.21 -27.44
C GLU A 442 4.78 -20.05 -27.98
N VAL A 443 5.63 -20.32 -28.96
CA VAL A 443 6.34 -19.27 -29.71
C VAL A 443 5.73 -19.20 -31.11
N ARG A 444 5.29 -18.00 -31.51
CA ARG A 444 4.72 -17.76 -32.85
C ARG A 444 5.48 -16.61 -33.54
N PRO A 445 5.50 -16.58 -34.89
CA PRO A 445 6.18 -15.50 -35.62
C PRO A 445 5.65 -14.11 -35.29
N ALA A 446 6.55 -13.13 -35.12
CA ALA A 446 6.18 -11.77 -34.84
C ALA A 446 5.61 -11.04 -36.06
N THR A 447 5.84 -11.52 -37.27
CA THR A 447 5.45 -10.87 -38.55
C THR A 447 3.94 -10.61 -38.64
N HIS A 448 3.10 -11.47 -38.07
CA HIS A 448 1.63 -11.36 -38.09
C HIS A 448 1.02 -11.37 -36.68
N GLN A 449 1.79 -10.89 -35.69
CA GLN A 449 1.40 -10.96 -34.27
C GLN A 449 0.08 -10.27 -33.97
N VAL A 450 -0.27 -9.17 -34.64
CA VAL A 450 -1.49 -8.41 -34.38
C VAL A 450 -2.74 -9.16 -34.87
N ASP A 451 -2.68 -9.72 -36.07
CA ASP A 451 -3.80 -10.48 -36.62
C ASP A 451 -4.02 -11.80 -35.89
N ASP A 452 -2.93 -12.47 -35.52
CA ASP A 452 -2.98 -13.72 -34.77
C ASP A 452 -3.55 -13.51 -33.37
N VAL A 453 -3.09 -12.46 -32.66
CA VAL A 453 -3.61 -12.15 -31.31
C VAL A 453 -5.09 -11.76 -31.36
N LEU A 454 -5.55 -11.07 -32.42
CA LEU A 454 -6.96 -10.73 -32.60
C LEU A 454 -7.85 -12.00 -32.70
N GLN A 455 -7.38 -13.03 -33.42
CA GLN A 455 -8.10 -14.31 -33.49
C GLN A 455 -8.16 -15.01 -32.11
N GLU A 456 -7.04 -15.03 -31.39
CA GLU A 456 -6.98 -15.61 -30.05
C GLU A 456 -7.89 -14.87 -29.05
N ILE A 457 -7.98 -13.53 -29.15
CA ILE A 457 -8.89 -12.72 -28.35
C ILE A 457 -10.34 -13.15 -28.59
N ARG A 458 -10.77 -13.27 -29.87
CA ARG A 458 -12.15 -13.66 -30.21
C ARG A 458 -12.52 -15.02 -29.62
N ILE A 459 -11.61 -16.01 -29.69
CA ILE A 459 -11.80 -17.34 -29.09
C ILE A 459 -11.98 -17.26 -27.58
N ARG A 460 -11.26 -16.35 -26.90
CA ARG A 460 -11.33 -16.19 -25.42
C ARG A 460 -12.58 -15.40 -25.02
N ALA A 461 -12.92 -14.33 -25.75
CA ALA A 461 -14.09 -13.53 -25.49
C ALA A 461 -15.40 -14.35 -25.60
N GLU A 462 -15.51 -15.24 -26.58
CA GLU A 462 -16.63 -16.18 -26.71
C GLU A 462 -16.79 -17.10 -25.49
N LYS A 463 -15.70 -17.38 -24.77
CA LYS A 463 -15.69 -18.20 -23.54
C LYS A 463 -15.78 -17.37 -22.26
N HIS A 464 -15.97 -16.07 -22.38
CA HIS A 464 -15.92 -15.11 -21.25
C HIS A 464 -14.61 -15.13 -20.46
N GLU A 465 -13.52 -15.51 -21.11
CA GLU A 465 -12.17 -15.48 -20.55
C GLU A 465 -11.49 -14.15 -20.86
N ARG A 466 -10.46 -13.76 -20.08
CA ARG A 466 -9.75 -12.49 -20.21
C ARG A 466 -8.38 -12.68 -20.82
N VAL A 467 -7.91 -11.64 -21.51
CA VAL A 467 -6.63 -11.63 -22.21
C VAL A 467 -5.76 -10.47 -21.72
N LEU A 468 -4.50 -10.75 -21.45
CA LEU A 468 -3.49 -9.74 -21.16
C LEU A 468 -2.48 -9.65 -22.30
N ILE A 469 -2.19 -8.44 -22.76
CA ILE A 469 -1.23 -8.20 -23.84
C ILE A 469 -0.14 -7.25 -23.36
N THR A 470 1.13 -7.65 -23.54
CA THR A 470 2.26 -6.77 -23.22
C THR A 470 2.97 -6.29 -24.48
N THR A 471 3.20 -4.97 -24.54
CA THR A 471 3.95 -4.30 -25.59
C THR A 471 5.26 -3.72 -25.06
N LEU A 472 6.10 -3.16 -25.94
CA LEU A 472 7.39 -2.56 -25.57
C LEU A 472 7.30 -1.06 -25.30
N THR A 473 6.36 -0.37 -25.92
CA THR A 473 6.25 1.10 -25.85
C THR A 473 4.82 1.58 -25.66
N LYS A 474 4.65 2.76 -25.07
CA LYS A 474 3.34 3.43 -24.94
C LYS A 474 2.64 3.55 -26.28
N ARG A 475 3.34 4.06 -27.29
CA ARG A 475 2.81 4.24 -28.63
C ARG A 475 2.29 2.94 -29.25
N MET A 476 3.02 1.84 -29.06
CA MET A 476 2.58 0.53 -29.55
C MET A 476 1.33 0.04 -28.81
N ALA A 477 1.23 0.27 -27.51
CA ALA A 477 0.07 -0.09 -26.72
C ALA A 477 -1.17 0.71 -27.15
N GLU A 478 -1.03 2.01 -27.36
CA GLU A 478 -2.10 2.90 -27.83
C GLU A 478 -2.57 2.47 -29.21
N GLN A 479 -1.66 2.32 -30.17
CA GLN A 479 -2.00 1.90 -31.53
C GLN A 479 -2.68 0.51 -31.58
N LEU A 480 -2.24 -0.41 -30.74
CA LEU A 480 -2.85 -1.73 -30.64
C LEU A 480 -4.26 -1.64 -30.04
N THR A 481 -4.44 -0.79 -29.03
CA THR A 481 -5.76 -0.58 -28.40
C THR A 481 -6.74 0.01 -29.42
N ASP A 482 -6.33 1.04 -30.17
CA ASP A 482 -7.15 1.63 -31.23
C ASP A 482 -7.53 0.58 -32.29
N TYR A 483 -6.55 -0.18 -32.78
CA TYR A 483 -6.78 -1.23 -33.76
C TYR A 483 -7.77 -2.30 -33.27
N LEU A 484 -7.62 -2.75 -32.01
CA LEU A 484 -8.53 -3.74 -31.43
C LEU A 484 -9.94 -3.18 -31.24
N THR A 485 -10.06 -1.91 -30.82
CA THR A 485 -11.34 -1.20 -30.71
C THR A 485 -12.04 -1.10 -32.06
N ASP A 486 -11.31 -0.70 -33.12
CA ASP A 486 -11.85 -0.60 -34.50
C ASP A 486 -12.33 -1.98 -34.99
N ASN A 487 -11.78 -3.07 -34.49
CA ASN A 487 -12.18 -4.44 -34.82
C ASN A 487 -13.25 -5.00 -33.85
N GLY A 488 -13.88 -4.14 -33.03
CA GLY A 488 -15.00 -4.50 -32.16
C GLY A 488 -14.61 -5.28 -30.89
N VAL A 489 -13.34 -5.23 -30.47
CA VAL A 489 -12.87 -5.84 -29.24
C VAL A 489 -13.08 -4.87 -28.08
N LYS A 490 -13.61 -5.34 -26.96
CA LYS A 490 -13.67 -4.59 -25.71
C LYS A 490 -12.29 -4.60 -25.05
N VAL A 491 -11.52 -3.56 -25.25
CA VAL A 491 -10.12 -3.45 -24.81
C VAL A 491 -9.89 -2.17 -24.04
N ARG A 492 -8.99 -2.23 -23.05
CA ARG A 492 -8.45 -1.04 -22.37
C ARG A 492 -6.94 -1.06 -22.37
N TYR A 493 -6.37 0.13 -22.43
CA TYR A 493 -4.95 0.38 -22.22
C TYR A 493 -4.71 0.89 -20.82
N LEU A 494 -3.77 0.28 -20.11
CA LEU A 494 -3.35 0.72 -18.81
C LEU A 494 -2.06 1.53 -18.90
N HIS A 495 -2.17 2.83 -18.74
CA HIS A 495 -1.06 3.79 -18.74
C HIS A 495 -0.12 3.60 -17.54
N SER A 496 1.16 3.97 -17.72
CA SER A 496 2.10 4.08 -16.59
C SER A 496 1.74 5.20 -15.60
N ASP A 497 0.98 6.19 -16.07
CA ASP A 497 0.68 7.43 -15.35
C ASP A 497 -0.68 7.36 -14.60
N VAL A 498 -1.41 6.25 -14.76
CA VAL A 498 -2.67 5.97 -14.03
C VAL A 498 -2.38 5.83 -12.54
N ASP A 499 -3.14 6.51 -11.72
CA ASP A 499 -2.98 6.44 -10.27
C ASP A 499 -3.34 5.07 -9.69
N THR A 500 -3.06 4.88 -8.41
CA THR A 500 -3.25 3.56 -7.77
C THR A 500 -4.73 3.18 -7.67
N VAL A 501 -5.62 4.14 -7.48
CA VAL A 501 -7.06 3.91 -7.31
C VAL A 501 -7.69 3.52 -8.65
N GLU A 502 -7.46 4.32 -9.67
CA GLU A 502 -7.93 4.06 -11.05
C GLU A 502 -7.41 2.71 -11.57
N ARG A 503 -6.15 2.38 -11.27
CA ARG A 503 -5.57 1.09 -11.63
C ARG A 503 -6.31 -0.09 -11.00
N VAL A 504 -6.69 0.01 -9.73
CA VAL A 504 -7.48 -1.03 -9.04
C VAL A 504 -8.86 -1.16 -9.67
N GLU A 505 -9.48 -0.04 -10.04
CA GLU A 505 -10.78 -0.03 -10.74
C GLU A 505 -10.71 -0.69 -12.12
N ILE A 506 -9.70 -0.38 -12.93
CA ILE A 506 -9.49 -1.01 -14.25
C ILE A 506 -9.35 -2.53 -14.12
N ILE A 507 -8.59 -3.00 -13.13
CA ILE A 507 -8.41 -4.43 -12.89
C ILE A 507 -9.71 -5.09 -12.42
N ARG A 508 -10.46 -4.42 -11.55
CA ARG A 508 -11.78 -4.87 -11.11
C ARG A 508 -12.74 -5.00 -12.30
N ASP A 509 -12.79 -4.00 -13.16
CA ASP A 509 -13.65 -3.94 -14.33
C ASP A 509 -13.30 -5.06 -15.34
N LEU A 510 -12.00 -5.36 -15.53
CA LEU A 510 -11.56 -6.53 -16.31
C LEU A 510 -12.10 -7.84 -15.72
N ARG A 511 -11.99 -8.01 -14.40
CA ARG A 511 -12.50 -9.21 -13.71
C ARG A 511 -14.01 -9.35 -13.80
N LEU A 512 -14.74 -8.24 -13.69
CA LEU A 512 -16.20 -8.20 -13.82
C LEU A 512 -16.68 -8.39 -15.27
N GLY A 513 -15.79 -8.29 -16.26
CA GLY A 513 -16.14 -8.50 -17.66
C GLY A 513 -16.68 -7.26 -18.37
N ALA A 514 -16.44 -6.08 -17.82
CA ALA A 514 -16.77 -4.84 -18.51
C ALA A 514 -16.01 -4.72 -19.83
N PHE A 515 -14.80 -5.28 -19.89
CA PHE A 515 -14.00 -5.46 -21.11
C PHE A 515 -13.22 -6.79 -21.05
N ASP A 516 -12.70 -7.26 -22.20
CA ASP A 516 -12.14 -8.60 -22.35
C ASP A 516 -10.60 -8.59 -22.40
N VAL A 517 -10.00 -7.46 -22.84
CA VAL A 517 -8.57 -7.35 -23.12
C VAL A 517 -7.97 -6.18 -22.38
N LEU A 518 -6.86 -6.41 -21.69
CA LEU A 518 -6.04 -5.36 -21.09
C LEU A 518 -4.68 -5.31 -21.80
N VAL A 519 -4.35 -4.16 -22.38
CA VAL A 519 -3.07 -3.90 -23.02
C VAL A 519 -2.18 -3.07 -22.09
N GLY A 520 -0.90 -3.36 -22.04
CA GLY A 520 0.04 -2.56 -21.26
C GLY A 520 1.51 -2.87 -21.52
N ILE A 521 2.40 -2.04 -20.98
CA ILE A 521 3.86 -2.19 -21.16
C ILE A 521 4.46 -3.04 -20.05
N ASN A 522 4.28 -2.63 -18.81
CA ASN A 522 4.95 -3.18 -17.63
C ASN A 522 3.99 -3.45 -16.47
N LEU A 523 2.72 -3.56 -16.78
CA LEU A 523 1.62 -3.50 -15.83
C LEU A 523 1.46 -4.72 -14.96
N LEU A 524 2.08 -5.80 -15.42
CA LEU A 524 1.75 -7.13 -14.95
C LEU A 524 2.79 -7.68 -13.99
N ARG A 525 3.76 -6.87 -13.58
CA ARG A 525 4.83 -7.31 -12.68
C ARG A 525 4.37 -7.56 -11.26
N GLU A 526 3.39 -6.78 -10.76
CA GLU A 526 3.16 -6.67 -9.33
C GLU A 526 1.76 -7.12 -8.94
N GLY A 527 1.68 -8.23 -8.21
CA GLY A 527 0.57 -8.56 -7.32
C GLY A 527 -0.81 -8.81 -7.92
N LEU A 528 -0.97 -8.75 -9.24
CA LEU A 528 -2.27 -8.94 -9.88
C LEU A 528 -2.68 -10.41 -9.86
N ASP A 529 -3.76 -10.67 -9.16
CA ASP A 529 -4.39 -11.97 -9.08
C ASP A 529 -5.70 -11.97 -9.86
N ILE A 530 -5.64 -12.38 -11.13
CA ILE A 530 -6.77 -12.35 -12.06
C ILE A 530 -7.02 -13.79 -12.56
N PRO A 531 -7.81 -14.60 -11.84
CA PRO A 531 -8.09 -16.00 -12.23
C PRO A 531 -8.79 -16.13 -13.57
N GLU A 532 -9.47 -15.10 -14.02
CA GLU A 532 -10.23 -15.04 -15.27
C GLU A 532 -9.33 -14.97 -16.52
N VAL A 533 -8.03 -14.66 -16.36
CA VAL A 533 -7.06 -14.57 -17.46
C VAL A 533 -6.65 -15.96 -17.92
N SER A 534 -7.03 -16.33 -19.14
CA SER A 534 -6.63 -17.59 -19.79
C SER A 534 -5.51 -17.41 -20.81
N LEU A 535 -5.29 -16.19 -21.34
CA LEU A 535 -4.25 -15.92 -22.32
C LEU A 535 -3.39 -14.74 -21.91
N VAL A 536 -2.10 -14.94 -21.98
CA VAL A 536 -1.08 -13.86 -21.93
C VAL A 536 -0.35 -13.82 -23.26
N ALA A 537 -0.43 -12.72 -23.97
CA ALA A 537 0.27 -12.48 -25.23
C ALA A 537 1.43 -11.50 -25.02
N ILE A 538 2.64 -11.89 -25.38
CA ILE A 538 3.85 -11.08 -25.27
C ILE A 538 4.31 -10.73 -26.68
N LEU A 539 4.05 -9.50 -27.12
CA LEU A 539 4.47 -9.04 -28.43
C LEU A 539 5.96 -8.71 -28.45
N ASP A 540 6.62 -8.91 -29.58
CA ASP A 540 8.05 -8.66 -29.75
C ASP A 540 8.89 -9.26 -28.61
N ALA A 541 8.66 -10.54 -28.29
CA ALA A 541 9.31 -11.21 -27.17
C ALA A 541 10.82 -11.42 -27.38
N ASP A 542 11.31 -11.35 -28.62
CA ASP A 542 12.72 -11.46 -29.01
C ASP A 542 13.49 -10.14 -28.95
N LYS A 543 12.84 -9.03 -28.64
CA LYS A 543 13.52 -7.73 -28.45
C LYS A 543 14.11 -7.68 -27.04
N GLU A 544 15.37 -8.05 -26.92
CA GLU A 544 16.06 -8.09 -25.63
C GLU A 544 16.04 -6.73 -24.93
N GLY A 545 15.87 -6.75 -23.62
CA GLY A 545 15.77 -5.59 -22.75
C GLY A 545 15.11 -5.93 -21.43
N PHE A 546 15.02 -4.96 -20.54
CA PHE A 546 14.48 -5.14 -19.19
C PHE A 546 13.05 -5.75 -19.16
N LEU A 547 12.19 -5.38 -20.14
CA LEU A 547 10.82 -5.88 -20.25
C LEU A 547 10.74 -7.31 -20.82
N ARG A 548 11.79 -7.81 -21.42
CA ARG A 548 11.90 -9.15 -22.02
C ARG A 548 13.01 -9.98 -21.38
N ALA A 549 13.51 -9.54 -20.22
CA ALA A 549 14.44 -10.33 -19.40
C ALA A 549 13.74 -11.60 -18.88
N GLU A 550 14.50 -12.64 -18.61
CA GLU A 550 14.02 -13.93 -18.08
C GLU A 550 12.96 -13.78 -16.97
N ARG A 551 13.26 -12.97 -15.95
CA ARG A 551 12.34 -12.73 -14.80
C ARG A 551 11.03 -12.08 -15.23
N SER A 552 11.11 -11.08 -16.10
CA SER A 552 9.91 -10.39 -16.62
C SER A 552 9.02 -11.34 -17.41
N LEU A 553 9.60 -12.20 -18.22
CA LEU A 553 8.88 -13.22 -18.98
C LEU A 553 8.22 -14.23 -18.05
N ILE A 554 8.94 -14.80 -17.08
CA ILE A 554 8.39 -15.78 -16.12
C ILE A 554 7.20 -15.18 -15.36
N GLN A 555 7.31 -13.94 -14.87
CA GLN A 555 6.23 -13.28 -14.14
C GLN A 555 5.02 -13.00 -15.00
N THR A 556 5.24 -12.57 -16.23
CA THR A 556 4.15 -12.28 -17.19
C THR A 556 3.44 -13.57 -17.59
N ILE A 557 4.17 -14.61 -17.95
CA ILE A 557 3.65 -15.96 -18.27
C ILE A 557 2.83 -16.48 -17.08
N GLY A 558 3.33 -16.34 -15.86
CA GLY A 558 2.69 -16.79 -14.64
C GLY A 558 1.32 -16.15 -14.34
N ARG A 559 0.93 -15.07 -15.02
CA ARG A 559 -0.41 -14.47 -14.86
C ARG A 559 -1.53 -15.37 -15.37
N ALA A 560 -1.28 -16.23 -16.35
CA ALA A 560 -2.23 -17.24 -16.83
C ALA A 560 -2.22 -18.53 -16.00
N ALA A 561 -1.36 -18.67 -15.00
CA ALA A 561 -1.21 -19.92 -14.23
C ALA A 561 -2.36 -20.21 -13.25
N ARG A 562 -3.34 -19.33 -13.13
CA ARG A 562 -4.53 -19.49 -12.27
C ARG A 562 -5.77 -19.96 -13.01
N ASN A 563 -5.67 -20.07 -14.32
CA ASN A 563 -6.75 -20.55 -15.19
C ASN A 563 -6.44 -21.97 -15.67
N LEU A 564 -7.45 -22.84 -15.70
CA LEU A 564 -7.31 -24.20 -16.23
C LEU A 564 -6.87 -24.22 -17.71
N ASN A 565 -7.33 -23.22 -18.48
CA ASN A 565 -7.03 -23.06 -19.88
C ASN A 565 -5.84 -22.12 -20.13
N GLY A 566 -5.00 -21.88 -19.08
CA GLY A 566 -3.91 -20.94 -19.12
C GLY A 566 -2.92 -21.20 -20.24
N ARG A 567 -2.70 -20.19 -21.10
CA ARG A 567 -1.71 -20.19 -22.18
C ARG A 567 -0.91 -18.89 -22.19
N ALA A 568 0.34 -18.99 -22.64
CA ALA A 568 1.17 -17.85 -22.96
C ALA A 568 1.69 -17.96 -24.40
N ILE A 569 1.55 -16.89 -25.17
CA ILE A 569 2.05 -16.83 -26.55
C ILE A 569 3.17 -15.76 -26.57
N LEU A 570 4.36 -16.19 -26.96
CA LEU A 570 5.51 -15.34 -27.20
C LEU A 570 5.63 -15.10 -28.71
N TYR A 571 5.36 -13.88 -29.16
CA TYR A 571 5.53 -13.51 -30.55
C TYR A 571 6.99 -13.11 -30.79
N ALA A 572 7.71 -13.95 -31.53
CA ALA A 572 9.15 -13.79 -31.75
C ALA A 572 9.56 -14.45 -33.06
N ASP A 573 10.50 -13.81 -33.79
CA ASP A 573 11.10 -14.42 -34.99
C ASP A 573 12.33 -15.24 -34.65
N ARG A 574 12.89 -15.05 -33.45
CA ARG A 574 14.00 -15.85 -32.92
C ARG A 574 13.82 -16.12 -31.41
N ILE A 575 14.32 -17.24 -30.94
CA ILE A 575 14.30 -17.55 -29.51
C ILE A 575 15.58 -16.98 -28.88
N THR A 576 15.42 -16.04 -27.94
CA THR A 576 16.56 -15.45 -27.19
C THR A 576 16.93 -16.32 -25.98
N GLU A 577 18.09 -16.07 -25.37
CA GLU A 577 18.50 -16.79 -24.14
C GLU A 577 17.53 -16.51 -22.98
N SER A 578 17.00 -15.29 -22.85
CA SER A 578 15.99 -14.94 -21.86
C SER A 578 14.70 -15.74 -22.06
N MET A 579 14.22 -15.87 -23.30
CA MET A 579 13.07 -16.70 -23.63
C MET A 579 13.30 -18.16 -23.31
N LYS A 580 14.45 -18.70 -23.71
CA LYS A 580 14.83 -20.10 -23.48
C LYS A 580 14.83 -20.46 -21.99
N LYS A 581 15.41 -19.60 -21.16
CA LYS A 581 15.43 -19.77 -19.70
C LYS A 581 14.04 -19.67 -19.09
N ALA A 582 13.24 -18.68 -19.51
CA ALA A 582 11.87 -18.50 -19.01
C ALA A 582 10.97 -19.70 -19.39
N MET A 583 11.04 -20.17 -20.61
CA MET A 583 10.30 -21.34 -21.08
C MET A 583 10.76 -22.61 -20.34
N GLY A 584 12.07 -22.80 -20.16
CA GLY A 584 12.63 -23.95 -19.44
C GLY A 584 12.18 -23.98 -17.98
N GLU A 585 12.20 -22.86 -17.28
CA GLU A 585 11.73 -22.77 -15.90
C GLU A 585 10.20 -23.00 -15.79
N THR A 586 9.42 -22.45 -16.71
CA THR A 586 7.97 -22.68 -16.74
C THR A 586 7.65 -24.16 -16.97
N GLU A 587 8.36 -24.81 -17.88
CA GLU A 587 8.17 -26.24 -18.15
C GLU A 587 8.63 -27.11 -16.98
N ARG A 588 9.72 -26.80 -16.32
CA ARG A 588 10.18 -27.49 -15.09
C ARG A 588 9.07 -27.46 -14.02
N ARG A 589 8.49 -26.29 -13.78
CA ARG A 589 7.38 -26.12 -12.83
C ARG A 589 6.16 -26.92 -13.23
N ARG A 590 5.84 -26.92 -14.51
CA ARG A 590 4.72 -27.64 -15.10
C ARG A 590 4.87 -29.15 -14.89
N ILE A 591 6.02 -29.72 -15.20
CA ILE A 591 6.32 -31.14 -15.01
C ILE A 591 6.22 -31.55 -13.55
N LYS A 592 6.78 -30.77 -12.63
CA LYS A 592 6.72 -31.02 -11.17
C LYS A 592 5.27 -31.03 -10.67
N GLN A 593 4.45 -30.09 -11.13
CA GLN A 593 3.04 -30.03 -10.75
C GLN A 593 2.23 -31.20 -11.28
N ILE A 594 2.41 -31.60 -12.55
CA ILE A 594 1.73 -32.72 -13.17
C ILE A 594 2.08 -34.02 -12.42
N ALA A 595 3.36 -34.26 -12.18
CA ALA A 595 3.80 -35.46 -11.46
C ALA A 595 3.21 -35.53 -10.03
N HIS A 596 3.11 -34.39 -9.34
CA HIS A 596 2.46 -34.32 -8.04
C HIS A 596 0.96 -34.62 -8.13
N ASN A 597 0.27 -34.04 -9.10
CA ASN A 597 -1.16 -34.27 -9.31
C ASN A 597 -1.46 -35.79 -9.59
N GLU A 598 -0.66 -36.40 -10.43
CA GLU A 598 -0.78 -37.84 -10.77
C GLU A 598 -0.52 -38.73 -9.53
N ALA A 599 0.54 -38.42 -8.78
CA ALA A 599 0.90 -39.16 -7.56
C ALA A 599 -0.18 -39.12 -6.46
N HIS A 600 -0.92 -38.00 -6.38
CA HIS A 600 -1.93 -37.79 -5.33
C HIS A 600 -3.37 -37.82 -5.84
N GLY A 601 -3.60 -38.13 -7.11
CA GLY A 601 -4.93 -38.18 -7.71
C GLY A 601 -5.65 -36.83 -7.71
N ILE A 602 -4.90 -35.72 -7.80
CA ILE A 602 -5.46 -34.38 -7.75
C ILE A 602 -5.94 -33.96 -9.14
N THR A 603 -7.22 -33.62 -9.24
CA THR A 603 -7.77 -32.96 -10.44
C THR A 603 -7.65 -31.44 -10.30
N PRO A 604 -6.98 -30.73 -11.23
CA PRO A 604 -6.86 -29.28 -11.20
C PRO A 604 -8.24 -28.61 -11.18
N ARG A 605 -8.39 -27.60 -10.32
CA ARG A 605 -9.64 -26.82 -10.21
C ARG A 605 -9.34 -25.32 -10.33
N SER A 606 -10.16 -24.62 -11.11
CA SER A 606 -10.08 -23.15 -11.19
C SER A 606 -10.37 -22.51 -9.83
N ILE A 607 -9.65 -21.46 -9.53
CA ILE A 607 -9.88 -20.65 -8.33
C ILE A 607 -10.99 -19.65 -8.66
N VAL A 608 -12.08 -19.70 -7.90
CA VAL A 608 -13.10 -18.64 -7.93
C VAL A 608 -12.81 -17.70 -6.77
N LYS A 609 -12.29 -16.53 -7.04
CA LYS A 609 -12.03 -15.51 -6.02
C LYS A 609 -13.09 -14.42 -6.14
N ARG A 610 -13.78 -14.09 -5.05
CA ARG A 610 -14.74 -12.99 -5.04
C ARG A 610 -14.02 -11.70 -5.45
N VAL A 611 -14.65 -10.91 -6.31
CA VAL A 611 -14.19 -9.57 -6.63
C VAL A 611 -14.55 -8.71 -5.41
N ARG A 612 -13.57 -8.49 -4.54
CA ARG A 612 -13.70 -7.55 -3.40
C ARG A 612 -13.05 -6.24 -3.81
N ASP A 613 -13.62 -5.13 -3.40
CA ASP A 613 -12.97 -3.86 -3.54
C ASP A 613 -11.73 -3.84 -2.63
N LEU A 614 -10.54 -3.76 -3.20
CA LEU A 614 -9.28 -3.71 -2.44
C LEU A 614 -9.22 -2.46 -1.55
N ILE A 615 -9.97 -1.44 -1.92
CA ILE A 615 -10.11 -0.18 -1.17
C ILE A 615 -11.08 -0.37 0.00
N ASP A 616 -12.20 -1.06 -0.21
CA ASP A 616 -13.20 -1.33 0.84
C ASP A 616 -12.70 -2.30 1.91
N GLY A 617 -11.77 -3.19 1.60
CA GLY A 617 -11.10 -4.04 2.60
C GLY A 617 -10.30 -3.23 3.64
N VAL A 618 -9.93 -2.00 3.29
CA VAL A 618 -9.31 -1.02 4.19
C VAL A 618 -10.35 -0.09 4.81
N TYR A 619 -11.54 0.12 4.17
CA TYR A 619 -12.50 1.18 4.53
C TYR A 619 -13.87 0.72 5.04
N SER A 620 -14.39 -0.50 4.82
CA SER A 620 -15.71 -0.89 5.37
C SER A 620 -16.06 -2.39 5.41
N GLU A 621 -16.93 -2.74 6.39
CA GLU A 621 -17.46 -4.09 6.65
C GLU A 621 -18.76 -4.47 5.89
N LYS A 622 -19.24 -3.72 4.91
CA LYS A 622 -20.56 -3.96 4.25
C LYS A 622 -20.46 -4.69 2.91
N ALA A 623 -20.02 -5.94 2.90
CA ALA A 623 -19.61 -6.66 1.68
C ALA A 623 -20.69 -7.53 0.97
N GLY A 624 -21.98 -7.41 1.28
CA GLY A 624 -23.01 -8.33 0.77
C GLY A 624 -23.93 -7.79 -0.34
N LYS A 625 -24.12 -6.48 -0.43
CA LYS A 625 -25.01 -5.86 -1.44
C LYS A 625 -24.26 -5.15 -2.58
N ASP A 626 -22.95 -5.15 -2.51
CA ASP A 626 -22.13 -4.30 -3.37
C ASP A 626 -21.70 -4.98 -4.69
N ALA A 627 -21.72 -6.33 -4.78
CA ALA A 627 -21.28 -7.05 -5.97
C ALA A 627 -22.16 -6.75 -7.21
N GLU A 628 -23.48 -6.80 -7.05
CA GLU A 628 -24.43 -6.50 -8.15
C GLU A 628 -24.37 -5.02 -8.56
N ARG A 629 -24.17 -4.12 -7.58
CA ARG A 629 -24.00 -2.70 -7.82
C ARG A 629 -22.68 -2.41 -8.53
N LEU A 630 -21.59 -3.05 -8.14
CA LEU A 630 -20.27 -2.92 -8.77
C LEU A 630 -20.26 -3.43 -10.22
N GLU A 631 -20.96 -4.54 -10.49
CA GLU A 631 -21.11 -5.07 -11.85
C GLU A 631 -21.89 -4.10 -12.75
N GLN A 632 -22.97 -3.50 -12.23
CA GLN A 632 -23.74 -2.49 -12.96
C GLN A 632 -22.92 -1.21 -13.19
N GLU A 633 -22.16 -0.75 -12.22
CA GLU A 633 -21.28 0.43 -12.34
C GLU A 633 -20.14 0.18 -13.36
N ALA A 634 -19.54 -1.01 -13.37
CA ALA A 634 -18.51 -1.40 -14.33
C ALA A 634 -19.05 -1.46 -15.76
N MET A 635 -20.24 -2.03 -15.96
CA MET A 635 -20.92 -2.07 -17.24
C MET A 635 -21.30 -0.67 -17.75
N GLN A 636 -21.73 0.23 -16.85
CA GLN A 636 -22.03 1.60 -17.22
C GLN A 636 -20.79 2.39 -17.65
N ARG A 637 -19.65 2.21 -16.97
CA ARG A 637 -18.38 2.86 -17.35
C ARG A 637 -17.93 2.42 -18.75
N ALA A 638 -17.96 1.12 -19.04
CA ALA A 638 -17.61 0.60 -20.36
C ALA A 638 -18.51 1.15 -21.48
N GLN A 639 -19.80 1.35 -21.20
CA GLN A 639 -20.73 1.94 -22.16
C GLN A 639 -20.44 3.43 -22.46
N VAL A 640 -19.95 4.18 -21.47
CA VAL A 640 -19.60 5.61 -21.66
C VAL A 640 -18.32 5.77 -22.47
N GLU A 641 -17.36 4.88 -22.30
CA GLU A 641 -16.08 4.92 -23.04
C GLU A 641 -16.23 4.52 -24.51
N ASP A 642 -17.22 3.70 -24.83
CA ASP A 642 -17.59 3.37 -26.23
C ASP A 642 -18.40 4.45 -26.94
N MET A 643 -18.82 5.51 -26.23
CA MET A 643 -19.62 6.60 -26.82
C MET A 643 -18.73 7.60 -27.57
N SER A 644 -19.15 8.00 -28.77
CA SER A 644 -18.49 9.10 -29.47
C SER A 644 -18.65 10.42 -28.70
N GLU A 645 -17.71 11.37 -28.85
CA GLU A 645 -17.80 12.72 -28.22
C GLU A 645 -19.15 13.41 -28.47
N LYS A 646 -19.78 13.19 -29.65
CA LYS A 646 -21.10 13.71 -29.96
C LYS A 646 -22.22 13.08 -29.16
N ASP A 647 -22.10 11.78 -28.87
CA ASP A 647 -23.10 11.04 -28.10
C ASP A 647 -22.99 11.39 -26.63
N VAL A 648 -21.77 11.52 -26.10
CA VAL A 648 -21.49 12.01 -24.74
C VAL A 648 -22.08 13.41 -24.54
N ALA A 649 -21.85 14.34 -25.46
CA ALA A 649 -22.40 15.70 -25.41
C ALA A 649 -23.93 15.70 -25.45
N ARG A 650 -24.54 14.78 -26.20
CA ARG A 650 -26.00 14.63 -26.28
C ARG A 650 -26.57 14.08 -24.97
N GLU A 651 -25.90 13.10 -24.36
CA GLU A 651 -26.33 12.50 -23.12
C GLU A 651 -26.16 13.47 -21.92
N ILE A 652 -25.12 14.27 -21.89
CA ILE A 652 -24.93 15.36 -20.91
C ILE A 652 -26.12 16.34 -20.99
N LYS A 653 -26.48 16.80 -22.17
CA LYS A 653 -27.62 17.70 -22.34
C LYS A 653 -28.94 17.06 -21.93
N ARG A 654 -29.13 15.77 -22.18
CA ARG A 654 -30.31 15.01 -21.79
C ARG A 654 -30.44 14.96 -20.26
N LEU A 655 -29.36 14.61 -19.56
CA LEU A 655 -29.31 14.53 -18.11
C LEU A 655 -29.48 15.89 -17.44
N GLU A 656 -28.88 16.96 -17.98
CA GLU A 656 -29.09 18.34 -17.50
C GLU A 656 -30.57 18.75 -17.56
N LYS A 657 -31.22 18.46 -18.69
CA LYS A 657 -32.65 18.76 -18.88
C LYS A 657 -33.51 17.95 -17.86
N LEU A 658 -33.23 16.68 -17.68
CA LEU A 658 -33.97 15.81 -16.79
C LEU A 658 -33.79 16.23 -15.31
N MET A 659 -32.56 16.62 -14.93
CA MET A 659 -32.29 17.15 -13.58
C MET A 659 -33.11 18.42 -13.28
N LEU A 660 -33.15 19.35 -14.25
CA LEU A 660 -33.93 20.58 -14.12
C LEU A 660 -35.43 20.31 -14.08
N GLU A 661 -35.93 19.31 -14.81
CA GLU A 661 -37.32 18.90 -14.79
C GLU A 661 -37.74 18.33 -13.45
N HIS A 662 -36.96 17.42 -12.86
CA HIS A 662 -37.18 16.91 -11.51
C HIS A 662 -37.08 18.01 -10.44
N ALA A 663 -36.12 18.94 -10.58
CA ALA A 663 -36.01 20.08 -9.67
C ALA A 663 -37.24 21.02 -9.72
N ARG A 664 -37.79 21.27 -10.92
CA ARG A 664 -39.03 22.06 -11.10
C ARG A 664 -40.26 21.37 -10.52
N ASN A 665 -40.28 20.03 -10.56
CA ASN A 665 -41.37 19.23 -10.01
C ASN A 665 -41.23 19.00 -8.49
N LEU A 666 -40.22 19.61 -7.86
CA LEU A 666 -39.89 19.46 -6.43
C LEU A 666 -39.51 18.02 -6.02
N GLU A 667 -39.07 17.21 -6.97
CA GLU A 667 -38.59 15.83 -6.80
C GLU A 667 -37.08 15.83 -6.49
N PHE A 668 -36.69 16.40 -5.35
CA PHE A 668 -35.29 16.70 -5.01
C PHE A 668 -34.39 15.45 -4.93
N GLU A 669 -34.91 14.30 -4.49
CA GLU A 669 -34.13 13.05 -4.46
C GLU A 669 -33.80 12.55 -5.89
N GLN A 670 -34.75 12.65 -6.81
CA GLN A 670 -34.55 12.26 -8.21
C GLN A 670 -33.63 13.24 -8.91
N ALA A 671 -33.78 14.54 -8.67
CA ALA A 671 -32.89 15.58 -9.17
C ALA A 671 -31.44 15.36 -8.67
N ALA A 672 -31.24 14.99 -7.41
CA ALA A 672 -29.93 14.67 -6.85
C ALA A 672 -29.30 13.44 -7.51
N ARG A 673 -30.06 12.37 -7.73
CA ARG A 673 -29.58 11.16 -8.44
C ARG A 673 -29.12 11.46 -9.87
N VAL A 674 -29.91 12.27 -10.59
CA VAL A 674 -29.57 12.67 -11.98
C VAL A 674 -28.36 13.60 -11.98
N ARG A 675 -28.22 14.51 -11.00
CA ARG A 675 -27.02 15.33 -10.83
C ARG A 675 -25.77 14.48 -10.62
N ASP A 676 -25.85 13.48 -9.77
CA ASP A 676 -24.73 12.60 -9.47
C ASP A 676 -24.33 11.75 -10.71
N GLN A 677 -25.33 11.33 -11.51
CA GLN A 677 -25.08 10.68 -12.81
C GLN A 677 -24.40 11.65 -13.80
N LEU A 678 -24.87 12.89 -13.88
CA LEU A 678 -24.30 13.92 -14.74
C LEU A 678 -22.86 14.25 -14.37
N THR A 679 -22.57 14.37 -13.07
CA THR A 679 -21.21 14.61 -12.57
C THR A 679 -20.29 13.46 -12.95
N ARG A 680 -20.71 12.21 -12.70
CA ARG A 680 -19.94 11.02 -13.09
C ARG A 680 -19.67 10.95 -14.59
N LEU A 681 -20.68 11.26 -15.43
CA LEU A 681 -20.52 11.26 -16.88
C LEU A 681 -19.53 12.33 -17.34
N LYS A 682 -19.56 13.53 -16.73
CA LYS A 682 -18.62 14.61 -17.01
C LYS A 682 -17.19 14.24 -16.56
N ASP A 683 -17.03 13.69 -15.39
CA ASP A 683 -15.73 13.24 -14.87
C ASP A 683 -15.12 12.14 -15.73
N GLN A 684 -15.95 11.20 -16.21
CA GLN A 684 -15.52 10.11 -17.09
C GLN A 684 -15.17 10.59 -18.52
N ALA A 685 -15.92 11.55 -19.04
CA ALA A 685 -15.75 12.02 -20.42
C ALA A 685 -14.62 13.07 -20.58
N PHE A 686 -14.36 13.89 -19.56
CA PHE A 686 -13.43 15.02 -19.64
C PHE A 686 -12.22 14.90 -18.71
N GLY A 687 -12.12 13.85 -17.93
CA GLY A 687 -11.10 13.70 -16.89
C GLY A 687 -11.29 14.68 -15.73
N ALA A 688 -10.79 14.39 -14.54
CA ALA A 688 -10.86 15.25 -13.34
C ALA A 688 -9.97 16.51 -13.45
N HIS A 689 -10.10 17.28 -14.55
CA HIS A 689 -9.45 18.57 -14.72
C HIS A 689 -10.50 19.62 -15.09
N GLY A 690 -11.16 20.17 -14.08
CA GLY A 690 -12.09 21.25 -14.33
C GLY A 690 -12.92 21.67 -13.12
N SER A 691 -12.31 21.81 -11.94
CA SER A 691 -12.89 22.61 -10.88
C SER A 691 -12.17 23.96 -10.81
N ASP A 692 -12.45 24.83 -11.77
CA ASP A 692 -12.33 26.26 -11.50
C ASP A 692 -13.39 27.03 -12.28
N SER A 693 -14.06 27.87 -11.50
CA SER A 693 -14.97 28.93 -11.89
C SER A 693 -16.31 28.55 -12.55
N ILE A 694 -17.39 28.68 -11.78
CA ILE A 694 -18.28 29.84 -11.91
C ILE A 694 -19.08 29.96 -10.62
N ALA A 695 -18.73 30.99 -9.84
CA ALA A 695 -19.63 31.59 -8.89
C ALA A 695 -20.68 32.39 -9.67
N LEU A 696 -21.94 32.07 -9.45
CA LEU A 696 -23.08 33.00 -9.47
C LEU A 696 -24.18 32.44 -8.58
#